data_b36f4a698a221cac53ca3c1e3eba7232
#
_entry.id   b36f4a698a221cac53ca3c1e3eba7232
#
_cell.length_a   1.000
_cell.length_b   1.000
_cell.length_c   1.000
_cell.angle_alpha   90.00
_cell.angle_beta   90.00
_cell.angle_gamma   90.00
#
_symmetry.space_group_name_H-M   'P 1'
#
loop_
_entity.id
_entity.type
_entity.pdbx_description
1 polymer ?
#
loop_
_entity_poly.entity_id
_entity_poly.type
_entity_poly.pdbx_seq_one_letter_code
_entity_poly.pdbx_strand_id
1 'polypeptide(L)'
;MSNTRTLRRTVLGTALGLALAAFGGPQAYAANNDGSVAGRTQAGATVVVTNPATGLTRTITADNDGNYRFPFLPVGQYTISASSGGQPVGPTRNVTVALGTTTTADLGAANATSLATINVTGSVLPVIDVSSTESATIVSRADLVRLPVDQNVTSVALLAPGVVKGNAAFGGISFGGSSIAENAFYVNGLNVTDFYNRNGFSEAPFAFYDQFQVKTGGYSVEFGRTTGGVVNAVARSGTNEFKGGVEITLEPGNWHSRADDHYDASGHRYLTASRDQDSLVKTNVWASGPLVKDKLFIFAMYEARGSSPRNTNNAGTTLTSNNSDTGFWGTTVDWNITDSNVLQLMAFSDKNKNTGDVYSYDYDTSTIGTRTNKVFTDTGGKNWALTWTSYLTNDLSMKLMYGRNEREAFTRSQLDIDCNYVSANNAFRAIHDPGVQLGCTSSSTVYERNDTRKQARADFEWTLGDHLLRFGYDHENDTSDYNRHYAGPGAYYYNLYAASAGSTISNGGVVPAGYDAYVRARRYEIAGTFTTKNAAYYIEDNWQVAPNLVLNAGVRNDSFDNQDAEGRSYIKMSRQIAPRLGFSWDMKGDGSTKLFGNLGRYYLPVANVINIKQAGGLLDERTYYAFDGWEYKTLNGVEYAVPKLGPQIGPVDNSQGDGTVGDLRSEVDKNMDPVYQDEAILGFQQLITSQWSWGVSATYRRLHNAIDDMEISATAQCGENGYIGWVMANPGKKVTVWGDTNCDGTPDGYLTVDTSKEGWAMYDADGNYLGQRGWVKPKRTYAAVELQLNRAWDEKWAMNASYTMSWNRGNAEGPVNSDTDFDDTGRTENFDDPWVNLGGDGYLPNDRRHQFKLRGTYALTPHWQLGADVNAASGGPITGFGVGNPYDATNYHSYFICVQNCDSPVSENRVYERSPRGKYGRLPWTFTLNAGISYIQPFDGGEFRVKLAVYNLLNQKHTTAVDQDLQTSISNSTSDTFRQPLGFQSPRFTQLTMSVNF
;
A
#
# COMPACT_ATOMS: atom_id res chain seq x y z
N MET A 1 -51.98 -22.44 10.04
CA MET A 1 -50.51 -22.60 9.81
C MET A 1 -50.10 -22.61 8.35
N SER A 2 -50.96 -22.38 7.35
CA SER A 2 -50.60 -22.40 5.92
C SER A 2 -50.20 -20.99 5.34
N ASN A 3 -50.66 -19.89 5.99
CA ASN A 3 -50.44 -18.54 5.45
C ASN A 3 -49.05 -17.97 5.70
N THR A 4 -48.34 -18.42 6.70
CA THR A 4 -46.95 -17.94 6.99
C THR A 4 -45.91 -18.50 6.08
N ARG A 5 -46.09 -19.70 5.53
CA ARG A 5 -45.15 -20.26 4.53
C ARG A 5 -45.30 -19.61 3.16
N THR A 6 -46.52 -19.22 2.81
CA THR A 6 -46.79 -18.56 1.51
C THR A 6 -46.25 -17.11 1.53
N LEU A 7 -46.43 -16.38 2.66
CA LEU A 7 -45.86 -15.02 2.77
C LEU A 7 -44.34 -15.03 2.76
N ARG A 8 -43.69 -15.99 3.43
CA ARG A 8 -42.20 -16.13 3.39
C ARG A 8 -41.68 -16.45 1.98
N ARG A 9 -42.39 -17.29 1.21
CA ARG A 9 -42.01 -17.59 -0.17
C ARG A 9 -42.24 -16.41 -1.11
N THR A 10 -43.28 -15.61 -0.91
CA THR A 10 -43.56 -14.42 -1.71
C THR A 10 -42.56 -13.31 -1.41
N VAL A 11 -42.21 -13.09 -0.13
CA VAL A 11 -41.19 -12.10 0.26
C VAL A 11 -39.81 -12.53 -0.22
N LEU A 12 -39.48 -13.83 -0.19
CA LEU A 12 -38.23 -14.35 -0.74
C LEU A 12 -38.17 -14.21 -2.27
N GLY A 13 -39.28 -14.54 -2.96
CA GLY A 13 -39.41 -14.36 -4.40
C GLY A 13 -39.37 -12.89 -4.83
N THR A 14 -39.99 -12.01 -4.05
CA THR A 14 -39.96 -10.56 -4.31
C THR A 14 -38.63 -9.94 -3.96
N ALA A 15 -37.96 -10.35 -2.88
CA ALA A 15 -36.61 -9.89 -2.51
C ALA A 15 -35.55 -10.41 -3.51
N LEU A 16 -35.65 -11.68 -3.95
CA LEU A 16 -34.80 -12.23 -5.00
C LEU A 16 -35.13 -11.61 -6.38
N GLY A 17 -36.40 -11.37 -6.67
CA GLY A 17 -36.86 -10.69 -7.88
C GLY A 17 -36.44 -9.22 -7.93
N LEU A 18 -36.48 -8.49 -6.80
CA LEU A 18 -35.97 -7.13 -6.68
C LEU A 18 -34.44 -7.11 -6.76
N ALA A 19 -33.74 -8.07 -6.14
CA ALA A 19 -32.30 -8.22 -6.30
C ALA A 19 -31.91 -8.51 -7.75
N LEU A 20 -32.65 -9.39 -8.45
CA LEU A 20 -32.41 -9.72 -9.87
C LEU A 20 -32.86 -8.62 -10.83
N ALA A 21 -33.91 -7.83 -10.51
CA ALA A 21 -34.33 -6.69 -11.30
C ALA A 21 -33.41 -5.45 -11.13
N ALA A 22 -32.65 -5.38 -10.04
CA ALA A 22 -31.67 -4.34 -9.76
C ALA A 22 -30.39 -4.45 -10.64
N PHE A 23 -30.19 -5.54 -11.36
CA PHE A 23 -29.04 -5.75 -12.25
C PHE A 23 -29.11 -5.03 -13.61
N GLY A 24 -30.10 -4.17 -13.84
CA GLY A 24 -30.33 -3.47 -15.13
C GLY A 24 -29.91 -2.01 -15.19
N GLY A 25 -29.32 -1.43 -14.12
CA GLY A 25 -28.86 -0.02 -14.09
C GLY A 25 -27.68 0.19 -13.15
N PRO A 26 -26.91 1.29 -13.23
CA PRO A 26 -25.80 1.55 -12.33
C PRO A 26 -26.33 1.80 -10.92
N GLN A 27 -26.24 0.82 -10.04
CA GLN A 27 -26.67 0.89 -8.63
C GLN A 27 -25.49 0.78 -7.67
N ALA A 28 -25.58 1.41 -6.53
CA ALA A 28 -24.51 1.72 -5.58
C ALA A 28 -24.58 0.90 -4.28
N TYR A 29 -23.41 0.60 -3.61
CA TYR A 29 -23.35 -0.46 -2.58
C TYR A 29 -22.15 -0.32 -1.57
N ALA A 30 -22.17 -0.86 -0.33
CA ALA A 30 -21.29 -0.45 0.82
C ALA A 30 -20.44 -1.52 1.54
N ALA A 31 -19.32 -1.14 2.21
CA ALA A 31 -18.43 -1.97 3.06
C ALA A 31 -18.59 -1.71 4.58
N ASN A 32 -18.06 -2.63 5.43
CA ASN A 32 -18.17 -2.54 6.88
C ASN A 32 -17.37 -1.38 7.48
N ASN A 33 -18.10 -0.39 7.98
CA ASN A 33 -17.62 0.71 8.81
C ASN A 33 -18.36 0.74 10.17
N ASP A 34 -18.85 -0.41 10.63
CA ASP A 34 -19.71 -0.61 11.81
C ASP A 34 -19.32 -1.87 12.59
N GLY A 35 -20.08 -2.18 13.60
CA GLY A 35 -20.01 -3.42 14.37
C GLY A 35 -21.40 -4.02 14.62
N SER A 36 -21.48 -4.98 15.53
CA SER A 36 -22.71 -5.67 15.88
C SER A 36 -22.81 -5.88 17.40
N VAL A 37 -24.04 -6.04 17.89
CA VAL A 37 -24.31 -6.57 19.24
C VAL A 37 -25.12 -7.83 19.11
N ALA A 38 -24.74 -8.89 19.81
CA ALA A 38 -25.46 -10.16 19.85
C ALA A 38 -25.44 -10.71 21.28
N GLY A 39 -26.35 -11.63 21.58
CA GLY A 39 -26.41 -12.28 22.92
C GLY A 39 -27.63 -13.12 23.06
N ARG A 40 -27.85 -13.54 24.32
CA ARG A 40 -29.00 -14.35 24.73
C ARG A 40 -29.84 -13.66 25.76
N THR A 41 -31.14 -13.90 25.69
CA THR A 41 -32.13 -13.47 26.69
C THR A 41 -33.25 -14.52 26.75
N GLN A 42 -34.34 -14.23 27.42
CA GLN A 42 -35.53 -15.09 27.42
C GLN A 42 -36.13 -15.21 26.02
N ALA A 43 -36.47 -16.40 25.57
CA ALA A 43 -37.15 -16.66 24.30
C ALA A 43 -38.38 -15.76 24.12
N GLY A 44 -38.51 -15.12 22.96
CA GLY A 44 -39.61 -14.20 22.63
C GLY A 44 -39.56 -12.86 23.38
N ALA A 45 -38.51 -12.55 24.14
CA ALA A 45 -38.36 -11.24 24.77
C ALA A 45 -38.09 -10.15 23.74
N THR A 46 -38.63 -8.97 24.00
CA THR A 46 -38.30 -7.76 23.21
C THR A 46 -36.98 -7.20 23.69
N VAL A 47 -35.99 -7.11 22.80
CA VAL A 47 -34.67 -6.53 23.07
C VAL A 47 -34.56 -5.17 22.37
N VAL A 48 -34.12 -4.17 23.13
CA VAL A 48 -33.95 -2.78 22.68
C VAL A 48 -32.49 -2.39 22.84
N VAL A 49 -31.86 -1.92 21.78
CA VAL A 49 -30.54 -1.28 21.80
C VAL A 49 -30.69 0.21 21.44
N THR A 50 -30.11 1.09 22.25
CA THR A 50 -30.14 2.55 22.02
C THR A 50 -28.76 3.14 22.10
N ASN A 51 -28.38 3.96 21.11
CA ASN A 51 -27.22 4.84 21.18
C ASN A 51 -27.62 6.16 21.86
N PRO A 52 -27.19 6.42 23.09
CA PRO A 52 -27.61 7.63 23.81
C PRO A 52 -27.03 8.92 23.17
N ALA A 53 -25.94 8.81 22.46
CA ALA A 53 -25.30 9.95 21.82
C ALA A 53 -26.04 10.43 20.54
N THR A 54 -26.79 9.54 19.85
CA THR A 54 -27.49 9.86 18.60
C THR A 54 -28.99 9.61 18.67
N GLY A 55 -29.50 9.02 19.76
CA GLY A 55 -30.91 8.62 19.88
C GLY A 55 -31.30 7.44 18.98
N LEU A 56 -30.38 6.89 18.17
CA LEU A 56 -30.66 5.72 17.33
C LEU A 56 -31.11 4.54 18.22
N THR A 57 -32.34 4.08 18.01
CA THR A 57 -32.93 3.01 18.78
C THR A 57 -33.39 1.88 17.85
N ARG A 58 -33.06 0.65 18.18
CA ARG A 58 -33.54 -0.53 17.47
C ARG A 58 -34.18 -1.52 18.42
N THR A 59 -35.23 -2.15 17.92
CA THR A 59 -36.00 -3.15 18.70
C THR A 59 -36.13 -4.42 17.84
N ILE A 60 -35.80 -5.56 18.44
CA ILE A 60 -36.02 -6.89 17.86
C ILE A 60 -36.64 -7.82 18.90
N THR A 61 -37.17 -8.95 18.44
CA THR A 61 -37.65 -10.02 19.33
C THR A 61 -36.64 -11.16 19.31
N ALA A 62 -36.20 -11.62 20.47
CA ALA A 62 -35.34 -12.78 20.58
C ALA A 62 -36.03 -14.02 20.01
N ASP A 63 -35.26 -14.91 19.37
CA ASP A 63 -35.74 -16.13 18.75
C ASP A 63 -36.26 -17.17 19.79
N ASN A 64 -36.65 -18.35 19.34
CA ASN A 64 -37.16 -19.43 20.20
C ASN A 64 -36.12 -20.01 21.15
N ASP A 65 -34.84 -19.79 20.88
CA ASP A 65 -33.69 -20.22 21.68
C ASP A 65 -33.17 -19.06 22.56
N GLY A 66 -33.82 -17.88 22.45
CA GLY A 66 -33.48 -16.67 23.19
C GLY A 66 -32.33 -15.89 22.57
N ASN A 67 -31.87 -16.23 21.39
CA ASN A 67 -30.78 -15.50 20.71
C ASN A 67 -31.29 -14.20 20.09
N TYR A 68 -30.45 -13.17 20.06
CA TYR A 68 -30.73 -11.90 19.38
C TYR A 68 -29.48 -11.32 18.77
N ARG A 69 -29.62 -10.51 17.66
CA ARG A 69 -28.53 -9.86 16.99
C ARG A 69 -28.94 -8.52 16.38
N PHE A 70 -28.16 -7.50 16.62
CA PHE A 70 -28.22 -6.18 15.96
C PHE A 70 -27.01 -6.00 15.05
N PRO A 71 -27.13 -6.23 13.75
CA PRO A 71 -26.05 -6.01 12.78
C PRO A 71 -25.92 -4.55 12.39
N PHE A 72 -24.79 -4.19 11.77
CA PHE A 72 -24.51 -2.89 11.14
C PHE A 72 -24.78 -1.69 12.06
N LEU A 73 -24.46 -1.80 13.33
CA LEU A 73 -24.56 -0.67 14.26
C LEU A 73 -23.36 0.27 14.07
N PRO A 74 -23.57 1.59 13.92
CA PRO A 74 -22.49 2.56 13.97
C PRO A 74 -21.60 2.38 15.20
N VAL A 75 -20.30 2.62 15.05
CA VAL A 75 -19.35 2.53 16.16
C VAL A 75 -19.75 3.50 17.28
N GLY A 76 -19.69 3.06 18.54
CA GLY A 76 -20.06 3.92 19.69
C GLY A 76 -20.52 3.16 20.92
N GLN A 77 -21.02 3.93 21.90
CA GLN A 77 -21.60 3.39 23.14
C GLN A 77 -23.11 3.18 23.00
N TYR A 78 -23.58 2.06 23.49
CA TYR A 78 -24.99 1.70 23.44
C TYR A 78 -25.50 1.22 24.81
N THR A 79 -26.77 1.43 25.08
CA THR A 79 -27.48 0.77 26.14
C THR A 79 -28.34 -0.35 25.57
N ILE A 80 -28.36 -1.51 26.20
CA ILE A 80 -29.18 -2.64 25.77
C ILE A 80 -29.99 -3.17 26.92
N SER A 81 -31.29 -3.45 26.67
CA SER A 81 -32.24 -3.99 27.65
C SER A 81 -33.18 -4.99 27.01
N ALA A 82 -33.72 -5.90 27.80
CA ALA A 82 -34.74 -6.85 27.36
C ALA A 82 -35.98 -6.77 28.25
N SER A 83 -37.14 -7.03 27.65
CA SER A 83 -38.43 -7.12 28.36
C SER A 83 -39.30 -8.25 27.81
N SER A 84 -40.07 -8.90 28.67
CA SER A 84 -41.06 -9.92 28.33
C SER A 84 -42.39 -9.56 28.96
N GLY A 85 -43.45 -9.42 28.16
CA GLY A 85 -44.77 -8.97 28.67
C GLY A 85 -44.74 -7.59 29.34
N GLY A 86 -43.82 -6.71 28.95
CA GLY A 86 -43.62 -5.38 29.55
C GLY A 86 -42.83 -5.36 30.87
N GLN A 87 -42.34 -6.52 31.33
CA GLN A 87 -41.47 -6.61 32.50
C GLN A 87 -40.02 -6.76 32.11
N PRO A 88 -39.05 -6.07 32.77
CA PRO A 88 -37.61 -6.22 32.45
C PRO A 88 -37.15 -7.67 32.64
N VAL A 89 -36.37 -8.16 31.67
CA VAL A 89 -35.63 -9.43 31.72
C VAL A 89 -34.15 -9.13 31.94
N GLY A 90 -33.71 -9.16 33.18
CA GLY A 90 -32.35 -8.82 33.57
C GLY A 90 -32.06 -7.31 33.61
N PRO A 91 -30.82 -6.92 33.93
CA PRO A 91 -30.40 -5.51 34.00
C PRO A 91 -30.15 -4.90 32.63
N THR A 92 -30.40 -3.60 32.50
CA THR A 92 -29.87 -2.81 31.35
C THR A 92 -28.34 -2.81 31.39
N ARG A 93 -27.70 -3.04 30.24
CA ARG A 93 -26.24 -3.06 30.13
C ARG A 93 -25.75 -1.97 29.18
N ASN A 94 -24.60 -1.40 29.50
CA ASN A 94 -23.85 -0.55 28.57
C ASN A 94 -22.91 -1.44 27.79
N VAL A 95 -22.87 -1.27 26.46
CA VAL A 95 -22.03 -2.02 25.53
C VAL A 95 -21.33 -1.08 24.57
N THR A 96 -20.13 -1.42 24.18
CA THR A 96 -19.37 -0.67 23.15
C THR A 96 -19.40 -1.45 21.86
N VAL A 97 -19.83 -0.80 20.80
CA VAL A 97 -19.73 -1.31 19.42
C VAL A 97 -18.43 -0.79 18.83
N ALA A 98 -17.52 -1.70 18.50
CA ALA A 98 -16.24 -1.38 17.86
C ALA A 98 -16.23 -1.87 16.42
N LEU A 99 -15.39 -1.25 15.60
CA LEU A 99 -15.27 -1.48 14.16
C LEU A 99 -15.01 -2.96 13.83
N GLY A 100 -15.90 -3.55 13.04
CA GLY A 100 -15.79 -4.93 12.53
C GLY A 100 -15.88 -6.02 13.59
N THR A 101 -16.41 -5.73 14.80
CA THR A 101 -16.56 -6.71 15.89
C THR A 101 -18.01 -6.98 16.24
N THR A 102 -18.25 -8.11 16.88
CA THR A 102 -19.54 -8.41 17.52
C THR A 102 -19.35 -8.37 19.03
N THR A 103 -20.02 -7.42 19.70
CA THR A 103 -20.04 -7.34 21.16
C THR A 103 -21.10 -8.28 21.71
N THR A 104 -20.71 -9.22 22.56
CA THR A 104 -21.66 -10.15 23.23
C THR A 104 -22.24 -9.52 24.46
N ALA A 105 -23.57 -9.55 24.57
CA ALA A 105 -24.34 -9.05 25.75
C ALA A 105 -25.49 -9.99 26.11
N ASP A 106 -25.29 -10.86 27.08
CA ASP A 106 -26.35 -11.74 27.57
C ASP A 106 -27.22 -11.03 28.62
N LEU A 107 -28.55 -11.07 28.45
CA LEU A 107 -29.56 -10.36 29.25
C LEU A 107 -30.47 -11.34 30.00
N GLY A 108 -29.96 -12.47 30.50
CA GLY A 108 -30.72 -13.47 31.29
C GLY A 108 -30.74 -13.16 32.79
N ALA A 109 -31.66 -13.85 33.53
CA ALA A 109 -31.72 -13.77 34.99
C ALA A 109 -30.43 -14.28 35.64
N ALA A 110 -29.99 -13.61 36.72
CA ALA A 110 -28.71 -13.78 37.38
C ALA A 110 -28.53 -15.15 38.04
N ASN A 111 -28.22 -16.18 37.27
CA ASN A 111 -27.82 -17.51 37.75
C ASN A 111 -26.60 -18.09 37.07
N ALA A 112 -25.79 -17.26 36.45
CA ALA A 112 -24.45 -17.64 35.98
C ALA A 112 -23.43 -16.74 36.67
N THR A 113 -22.33 -17.32 37.11
CA THR A 113 -21.14 -16.64 37.57
C THR A 113 -20.57 -15.83 36.39
N SER A 114 -21.25 -14.77 35.98
CA SER A 114 -20.72 -13.85 34.98
C SER A 114 -19.60 -13.06 35.64
N LEU A 115 -18.43 -13.15 35.10
CA LEU A 115 -17.37 -12.19 35.35
C LEU A 115 -17.99 -10.80 35.31
N ALA A 116 -17.81 -10.04 36.38
CA ALA A 116 -18.45 -8.75 36.61
C ALA A 116 -18.39 -7.88 35.34
N THR A 117 -19.54 -7.33 34.95
CA THR A 117 -19.64 -6.34 33.88
C THR A 117 -18.70 -5.21 34.20
N ILE A 118 -17.59 -5.11 33.44
CA ILE A 118 -16.67 -4.00 33.56
C ILE A 118 -17.37 -2.81 32.91
N ASN A 119 -17.81 -1.85 33.72
CA ASN A 119 -18.13 -0.52 33.23
C ASN A 119 -16.83 0.14 32.80
N VAL A 120 -16.51 0.03 31.54
CA VAL A 120 -15.31 0.65 30.99
C VAL A 120 -15.72 1.98 30.40
N THR A 121 -15.62 3.02 31.19
CA THR A 121 -15.56 4.39 30.71
C THR A 121 -14.16 4.65 30.18
N GLY A 122 -13.94 4.46 28.89
CA GLY A 122 -12.68 4.77 28.22
C GLY A 122 -11.97 3.55 27.65
N SER A 123 -11.65 3.59 26.39
CA SER A 123 -10.99 2.63 25.50
C SER A 123 -11.26 1.15 25.80
N VAL A 124 -12.14 0.59 25.04
CA VAL A 124 -12.52 -0.82 25.13
C VAL A 124 -11.75 -1.58 24.07
N LEU A 125 -10.66 -2.25 24.45
CA LEU A 125 -10.29 -3.45 23.75
C LEU A 125 -11.30 -4.53 24.16
N PRO A 126 -12.07 -5.14 23.23
CA PRO A 126 -12.87 -6.31 23.57
C PRO A 126 -11.93 -7.36 24.11
N VAL A 127 -12.26 -7.90 25.24
CA VAL A 127 -11.37 -8.74 26.03
C VAL A 127 -10.94 -9.98 25.25
N ILE A 128 -11.81 -10.64 24.52
CA ILE A 128 -11.57 -11.67 23.48
C ILE A 128 -12.86 -11.76 22.67
N ASP A 129 -12.80 -11.53 21.37
CA ASP A 129 -13.95 -11.73 20.48
C ASP A 129 -14.02 -13.20 20.05
N VAL A 130 -14.82 -13.99 20.75
CA VAL A 130 -15.01 -15.42 20.45
C VAL A 130 -15.87 -15.67 19.22
N SER A 131 -16.54 -14.66 18.67
CA SER A 131 -17.35 -14.76 17.45
C SER A 131 -16.57 -14.58 16.15
N SER A 132 -15.37 -14.01 16.23
CA SER A 132 -14.53 -13.72 15.05
C SER A 132 -13.45 -14.77 14.85
N THR A 133 -13.20 -15.13 13.60
CA THR A 133 -12.07 -15.98 13.19
C THR A 133 -10.86 -15.15 12.71
N GLU A 134 -10.97 -13.83 12.64
CA GLU A 134 -9.99 -12.92 12.05
C GLU A 134 -8.81 -12.62 12.99
N SER A 135 -7.66 -12.31 12.39
CA SER A 135 -6.51 -11.70 13.08
C SER A 135 -6.49 -10.20 12.81
N ALA A 136 -6.93 -9.41 13.79
CA ALA A 136 -7.06 -7.96 13.66
C ALA A 136 -6.61 -7.23 14.94
N THR A 137 -6.09 -6.01 14.76
CA THR A 137 -5.77 -5.06 15.82
C THR A 137 -6.66 -3.84 15.67
N ILE A 138 -7.42 -3.51 16.70
CA ILE A 138 -8.25 -2.30 16.76
C ILE A 138 -7.49 -1.22 17.52
N VAL A 139 -7.45 -0.01 16.97
CA VAL A 139 -6.82 1.16 17.58
C VAL A 139 -7.84 2.29 17.59
N SER A 140 -8.25 2.72 18.79
CA SER A 140 -9.19 3.81 18.95
C SER A 140 -8.51 5.17 18.95
N ARG A 141 -9.27 6.23 18.68
CA ARG A 141 -8.79 7.61 18.82
C ARG A 141 -8.27 7.87 20.25
N ALA A 142 -8.95 7.33 21.28
CA ALA A 142 -8.52 7.49 22.67
C ALA A 142 -7.13 6.90 22.91
N ASP A 143 -6.80 5.76 22.30
CA ASP A 143 -5.47 5.15 22.40
C ASP A 143 -4.42 6.01 21.69
N LEU A 144 -4.73 6.52 20.48
CA LEU A 144 -3.81 7.35 19.71
C LEU A 144 -3.47 8.69 20.41
N VAL A 145 -4.44 9.30 21.06
CA VAL A 145 -4.20 10.55 21.82
C VAL A 145 -3.25 10.32 23.00
N ARG A 146 -3.31 9.13 23.64
CA ARG A 146 -2.48 8.77 24.80
C ARG A 146 -1.06 8.34 24.40
N LEU A 147 -0.90 7.70 23.26
CA LEU A 147 0.38 7.14 22.82
C LEU A 147 1.23 8.18 22.06
N PRO A 148 2.58 8.13 22.19
CA PRO A 148 3.50 8.91 21.36
C PRO A 148 3.70 8.19 20.01
N VAL A 149 2.65 8.13 19.19
CA VAL A 149 2.65 7.56 17.84
C VAL A 149 2.54 8.69 16.85
N ASP A 150 3.34 8.65 15.78
CA ASP A 150 3.32 9.66 14.74
C ASP A 150 1.94 9.66 14.03
N GLN A 151 1.48 10.87 13.71
CA GLN A 151 0.10 11.12 13.27
C GLN A 151 -0.13 10.78 11.79
N ASN A 152 0.13 9.52 11.41
CA ASN A 152 -0.15 8.98 10.08
C ASN A 152 -0.65 7.52 10.15
N VAL A 153 -1.39 7.08 9.12
CA VAL A 153 -2.00 5.74 9.05
C VAL A 153 -0.95 4.63 9.03
N THR A 154 0.20 4.87 8.41
CA THR A 154 1.33 3.93 8.39
C THR A 154 1.81 3.61 9.80
N SER A 155 1.97 4.63 10.65
CA SER A 155 2.37 4.45 12.05
C SER A 155 1.34 3.70 12.87
N VAL A 156 0.03 3.88 12.59
CA VAL A 156 -1.04 3.07 13.20
C VAL A 156 -0.94 1.61 12.78
N ALA A 157 -0.75 1.34 11.49
CA ALA A 157 -0.62 -0.04 11.00
C ALA A 157 0.61 -0.74 11.60
N LEU A 158 1.71 -0.01 11.80
CA LEU A 158 2.91 -0.52 12.47
C LEU A 158 2.69 -0.90 13.95
N LEU A 159 1.60 -0.50 14.58
CA LEU A 159 1.24 -0.98 15.92
C LEU A 159 0.79 -2.45 15.91
N ALA A 160 0.27 -2.96 14.80
CA ALA A 160 -0.17 -4.34 14.69
C ALA A 160 1.03 -5.31 14.65
N PRO A 161 0.93 -6.49 15.28
CA PRO A 161 1.95 -7.53 15.20
C PRO A 161 2.17 -8.00 13.75
N GLY A 162 3.39 -8.47 13.44
CA GLY A 162 3.75 -8.97 12.10
C GLY A 162 3.76 -7.93 10.98
N VAL A 163 3.50 -6.64 11.30
CA VAL A 163 3.58 -5.52 10.35
C VAL A 163 4.93 -4.84 10.49
N VAL A 164 5.63 -4.65 9.38
CA VAL A 164 6.96 -4.01 9.33
C VAL A 164 6.98 -2.86 8.33
N LYS A 165 7.88 -1.92 8.53
CA LYS A 165 8.15 -0.87 7.54
C LYS A 165 8.77 -1.52 6.29
N GLY A 166 8.29 -1.13 5.12
CA GLY A 166 8.85 -1.56 3.84
C GLY A 166 10.26 -1.03 3.59
N ASN A 167 10.78 -1.25 2.39
CA ASN A 167 12.08 -0.74 1.99
C ASN A 167 12.15 0.78 2.11
N ALA A 168 13.33 1.29 2.48
CA ALA A 168 13.57 2.73 2.65
C ALA A 168 13.32 3.54 1.36
N ALA A 169 13.58 2.96 0.18
CA ALA A 169 13.36 3.62 -1.11
C ALA A 169 11.88 3.88 -1.42
N PHE A 170 10.98 2.93 -1.08
CA PHE A 170 9.56 3.05 -1.41
C PHE A 170 8.70 3.54 -0.24
N GLY A 171 9.18 3.38 1.00
CA GLY A 171 8.34 3.57 2.18
C GLY A 171 7.30 2.45 2.33
N GLY A 172 6.07 2.80 2.79
CA GLY A 172 4.96 1.86 2.94
C GLY A 172 5.14 0.83 4.05
N ILE A 173 4.27 -0.18 4.05
CA ILE A 173 4.22 -1.24 5.06
C ILE A 173 4.10 -2.62 4.42
N SER A 174 4.71 -3.61 5.05
CA SER A 174 4.62 -5.03 4.70
C SER A 174 3.87 -5.78 5.80
N PHE A 175 2.87 -6.56 5.42
CA PHE A 175 2.07 -7.40 6.29
C PHE A 175 2.46 -8.87 6.12
N GLY A 176 3.06 -9.47 7.15
CA GLY A 176 3.40 -10.88 7.08
C GLY A 176 4.21 -11.25 5.84
N GLY A 177 5.29 -10.51 5.57
CA GLY A 177 6.22 -10.76 4.46
C GLY A 177 5.70 -10.37 3.06
N SER A 178 4.53 -9.74 2.94
CA SER A 178 4.03 -9.24 1.66
C SER A 178 4.87 -8.07 1.14
N SER A 179 4.79 -7.81 -0.15
CA SER A 179 5.29 -6.55 -0.72
C SER A 179 4.38 -5.39 -0.30
N ILE A 180 4.90 -4.16 -0.39
CA ILE A 180 4.13 -2.93 -0.09
C ILE A 180 2.93 -2.75 -1.01
N ALA A 181 2.99 -3.24 -2.25
CA ALA A 181 1.96 -3.12 -3.28
C ALA A 181 0.79 -4.14 -3.12
N GLU A 182 0.82 -4.96 -2.07
CA GLU A 182 -0.17 -6.01 -1.85
C GLU A 182 -1.26 -5.65 -0.83
N ASN A 183 -1.23 -4.46 -0.24
CA ASN A 183 -2.12 -4.03 0.82
C ASN A 183 -3.37 -3.32 0.30
N ALA A 184 -4.40 -3.21 1.14
CA ALA A 184 -5.61 -2.46 0.86
C ALA A 184 -5.99 -1.53 2.02
N PHE A 185 -6.47 -0.32 1.68
CA PHE A 185 -6.83 0.73 2.63
C PHE A 185 -8.25 1.21 2.36
N TYR A 186 -9.05 1.28 3.43
CA TYR A 186 -10.45 1.70 3.35
C TYR A 186 -10.75 2.80 4.37
N VAL A 187 -11.59 3.76 3.98
CA VAL A 187 -12.15 4.79 4.88
C VAL A 187 -13.66 4.79 4.71
N ASN A 188 -14.41 4.52 5.78
CA ASN A 188 -15.86 4.31 5.75
C ASN A 188 -16.31 3.38 4.61
N GLY A 189 -15.51 2.32 4.34
CA GLY A 189 -15.78 1.35 3.29
C GLY A 189 -15.35 1.74 1.88
N LEU A 190 -15.03 3.01 1.63
CA LEU A 190 -14.43 3.44 0.36
C LEU A 190 -12.98 2.93 0.26
N ASN A 191 -12.64 2.24 -0.81
CA ASN A 191 -11.28 1.84 -1.10
C ASN A 191 -10.46 3.08 -1.53
N VAL A 192 -9.45 3.44 -0.74
CA VAL A 192 -8.59 4.60 -0.97
C VAL A 192 -7.15 4.20 -1.36
N THR A 193 -6.90 2.91 -1.60
CA THR A 193 -5.61 2.41 -2.08
C THR A 193 -5.27 2.99 -3.44
N ASP A 194 -4.04 3.42 -3.66
CA ASP A 194 -3.56 3.76 -5.00
C ASP A 194 -3.70 2.54 -5.92
N PHE A 195 -4.41 2.68 -7.01
CA PHE A 195 -4.59 1.59 -7.97
C PHE A 195 -3.63 1.68 -9.16
N TYR A 196 -2.93 2.79 -9.32
CA TYR A 196 -1.93 2.96 -10.37
C TYR A 196 -0.79 1.96 -10.21
N ASN A 197 0.02 2.09 -9.15
CA ASN A 197 1.11 1.18 -8.83
C ASN A 197 0.89 0.44 -7.50
N ARG A 198 -0.25 0.60 -6.85
CA ARG A 198 -0.62 0.01 -5.55
C ARG A 198 0.29 0.42 -4.39
N ASN A 199 1.11 1.45 -4.58
CA ASN A 199 2.00 1.98 -3.56
C ASN A 199 1.41 3.25 -2.94
N GLY A 200 0.87 3.15 -1.74
CA GLY A 200 0.24 4.24 -1.01
C GLY A 200 -1.29 4.26 -1.07
N PHE A 201 -1.87 5.32 -0.54
CA PHE A 201 -3.32 5.51 -0.38
C PHE A 201 -3.65 6.99 -0.11
N SER A 202 -4.94 7.39 -0.24
CA SER A 202 -5.40 8.70 0.20
C SER A 202 -5.49 8.76 1.72
N GLU A 203 -4.91 9.78 2.35
CA GLU A 203 -4.73 9.86 3.79
C GLU A 203 -5.39 11.11 4.40
N ALA A 204 -6.17 10.90 5.46
CA ALA A 204 -6.71 11.98 6.29
C ALA A 204 -5.93 12.12 7.61
N PRO A 205 -5.93 13.31 8.25
CA PRO A 205 -5.34 13.51 9.57
C PRO A 205 -6.01 12.65 10.66
N PHE A 206 -5.28 12.30 11.72
CA PHE A 206 -5.83 11.56 12.85
C PHE A 206 -7.07 12.20 13.47
N ALA A 207 -7.14 13.53 13.45
CA ALA A 207 -8.30 14.26 13.95
C ALA A 207 -9.61 13.93 13.21
N PHE A 208 -9.52 13.39 11.99
CA PHE A 208 -10.66 12.96 11.18
C PHE A 208 -11.18 11.57 11.56
N TYR A 209 -10.31 10.69 12.04
CA TYR A 209 -10.65 9.30 12.32
C TYR A 209 -11.14 9.08 13.76
N ASP A 210 -12.04 8.11 13.92
CA ASP A 210 -12.52 7.61 15.22
C ASP A 210 -11.84 6.29 15.60
N GLN A 211 -11.78 5.34 14.67
CA GLN A 211 -11.18 4.04 14.87
C GLN A 211 -10.45 3.53 13.64
N PHE A 212 -9.45 2.66 13.90
CA PHE A 212 -8.76 1.87 12.90
C PHE A 212 -8.86 0.40 13.24
N GLN A 213 -9.05 -0.43 12.22
CA GLN A 213 -8.90 -1.87 12.30
C GLN A 213 -7.80 -2.30 11.33
N VAL A 214 -6.73 -2.88 11.85
CA VAL A 214 -5.59 -3.38 11.08
C VAL A 214 -5.70 -4.91 11.03
N LYS A 215 -6.11 -5.44 9.87
CA LYS A 215 -6.29 -6.88 9.65
C LYS A 215 -5.01 -7.46 9.07
N THR A 216 -4.44 -8.41 9.77
CA THR A 216 -3.18 -9.06 9.40
C THR A 216 -3.38 -10.43 8.75
N GLY A 217 -4.58 -11.00 8.76
CA GLY A 217 -4.94 -12.24 8.08
C GLY A 217 -6.31 -12.79 8.50
N GLY A 218 -6.78 -13.83 7.81
CA GLY A 218 -8.03 -14.51 8.11
C GLY A 218 -9.29 -13.66 7.89
N TYR A 219 -9.21 -12.58 7.10
CA TYR A 219 -10.32 -11.64 6.95
C TYR A 219 -11.47 -12.19 6.09
N SER A 220 -12.70 -11.79 6.44
CA SER A 220 -13.95 -12.16 5.82
C SER A 220 -13.97 -11.95 4.29
N VAL A 221 -14.84 -12.68 3.58
CA VAL A 221 -15.02 -12.61 2.12
C VAL A 221 -15.41 -11.22 1.60
N GLU A 222 -15.88 -10.34 2.45
CA GLU A 222 -16.18 -8.94 2.09
C GLU A 222 -14.93 -8.14 1.69
N PHE A 223 -13.74 -8.52 2.20
CA PHE A 223 -12.46 -7.94 1.81
C PHE A 223 -11.76 -8.81 0.77
N GLY A 224 -11.27 -8.21 -0.27
CA GLY A 224 -10.53 -8.88 -1.37
C GLY A 224 -9.53 -7.94 -2.01
N ARG A 225 -9.00 -8.34 -3.16
CA ARG A 225 -8.05 -7.57 -3.97
C ARG A 225 -6.75 -7.23 -3.22
N THR A 226 -6.36 -8.08 -2.28
CA THR A 226 -5.15 -7.95 -1.49
C THR A 226 -4.62 -9.31 -1.09
N THR A 227 -3.31 -9.49 -1.12
CA THR A 227 -2.58 -10.65 -0.62
C THR A 227 -1.73 -10.29 0.61
N GLY A 228 -1.70 -9.01 0.99
CA GLY A 228 -1.05 -8.47 2.19
C GLY A 228 -2.02 -8.34 3.36
N GLY A 229 -2.20 -7.12 3.85
CA GLY A 229 -3.13 -6.78 4.92
C GLY A 229 -4.18 -5.77 4.51
N VAL A 230 -5.12 -5.53 5.42
CA VAL A 230 -6.18 -4.52 5.25
C VAL A 230 -6.13 -3.53 6.41
N VAL A 231 -6.09 -2.24 6.08
CA VAL A 231 -6.34 -1.17 7.05
C VAL A 231 -7.71 -0.59 6.76
N ASN A 232 -8.62 -0.73 7.71
CA ASN A 232 -9.97 -0.19 7.63
C ASN A 232 -10.13 0.91 8.68
N ALA A 233 -10.54 2.09 8.28
CA ALA A 233 -10.69 3.25 9.15
C ALA A 233 -12.11 3.80 9.09
N VAL A 234 -12.58 4.35 10.21
CA VAL A 234 -13.87 5.03 10.31
C VAL A 234 -13.65 6.48 10.69
N ALA A 235 -14.26 7.38 9.94
CA ALA A 235 -14.28 8.80 10.24
C ALA A 235 -15.18 9.12 11.44
N ARG A 236 -14.91 10.24 12.11
CA ARG A 236 -15.74 10.76 13.20
C ARG A 236 -17.12 11.17 12.69
N SER A 237 -18.10 11.06 13.58
CA SER A 237 -19.51 11.45 13.35
C SER A 237 -19.97 12.51 14.36
N GLY A 238 -21.06 13.18 14.05
CA GLY A 238 -21.74 14.08 14.97
C GLY A 238 -22.62 13.35 15.97
N THR A 239 -23.00 14.01 17.06
CA THR A 239 -23.87 13.51 18.11
C THR A 239 -24.94 14.53 18.47
N ASN A 240 -25.82 14.22 19.44
CA ASN A 240 -26.82 15.15 19.99
C ASN A 240 -26.22 16.31 20.79
N GLU A 241 -24.94 16.25 21.11
CA GLU A 241 -24.23 17.32 21.81
C GLU A 241 -23.38 18.10 20.81
N PHE A 242 -23.41 19.41 20.88
CA PHE A 242 -22.47 20.26 20.18
C PHE A 242 -21.08 20.13 20.79
N LYS A 243 -20.11 19.73 20.00
CA LYS A 243 -18.70 19.61 20.39
C LYS A 243 -17.82 20.29 19.38
N GLY A 244 -16.75 20.86 19.86
CA GLY A 244 -15.77 21.50 19.01
C GLY A 244 -14.37 21.38 19.59
N GLY A 245 -13.39 21.76 18.82
CA GLY A 245 -12.03 21.77 19.31
C GLY A 245 -11.05 22.38 18.35
N VAL A 246 -9.93 22.78 18.93
CA VAL A 246 -8.74 23.25 18.22
C VAL A 246 -7.56 22.45 18.72
N GLU A 247 -6.73 21.97 17.77
CA GLU A 247 -5.48 21.29 18.08
C GLU A 247 -4.35 21.92 17.26
N ILE A 248 -3.27 22.29 17.93
CA ILE A 248 -2.07 22.85 17.31
C ILE A 248 -0.92 21.89 17.58
N THR A 249 -0.27 21.43 16.52
CA THR A 249 0.93 20.59 16.58
C THR A 249 2.11 21.36 16.02
N LEU A 250 3.16 21.45 16.82
CA LEU A 250 4.40 22.16 16.52
C LEU A 250 5.57 21.18 16.51
N GLU A 251 6.35 21.22 15.43
CA GLU A 251 7.58 20.44 15.25
C GLU A 251 8.64 21.37 14.62
N PRO A 252 9.26 22.25 15.41
CA PRO A 252 10.27 23.18 14.92
C PRO A 252 11.53 22.44 14.46
N GLY A 253 12.15 22.90 13.37
CA GLY A 253 13.35 22.26 12.81
C GLY A 253 14.55 22.20 13.78
N ASN A 254 14.65 23.11 14.75
CA ASN A 254 15.68 23.05 15.78
C ASN A 254 15.40 22.05 16.91
N TRP A 255 14.22 21.40 16.90
CA TRP A 255 13.89 20.29 17.80
C TRP A 255 14.18 18.92 17.18
N HIS A 256 14.76 18.89 15.99
CA HIS A 256 15.27 17.70 15.34
C HIS A 256 16.76 17.51 15.64
N SER A 257 17.15 16.30 15.97
CA SER A 257 18.55 15.91 15.90
C SER A 257 18.96 15.81 14.45
N ARG A 258 20.18 16.21 14.13
CA ARG A 258 20.71 16.15 12.78
C ARG A 258 20.99 14.70 12.38
N ALA A 259 20.73 14.36 11.12
CA ALA A 259 21.27 13.17 10.49
C ALA A 259 22.79 13.30 10.34
N ASP A 260 23.47 12.22 9.98
CA ASP A 260 24.92 12.24 9.78
C ASP A 260 25.22 12.28 8.27
N ASP A 261 26.33 12.96 7.91
CA ASP A 261 26.93 12.85 6.59
C ASP A 261 27.76 11.56 6.53
N HIS A 262 27.82 10.95 5.36
CA HIS A 262 28.58 9.72 5.19
C HIS A 262 29.67 9.87 4.11
N TYR A 263 30.80 9.22 4.38
CA TYR A 263 32.01 9.30 3.58
C TYR A 263 32.45 7.90 3.16
N ASP A 264 32.98 7.78 1.94
CA ASP A 264 33.59 6.56 1.45
C ASP A 264 34.98 6.33 2.06
N ALA A 265 35.62 5.22 1.68
CA ALA A 265 36.95 4.87 2.21
C ALA A 265 38.05 5.87 1.79
N SER A 266 37.84 6.65 0.74
CA SER A 266 38.75 7.69 0.25
C SER A 266 38.55 9.03 0.96
N GLY A 267 37.51 9.15 1.81
CA GLY A 267 37.12 10.37 2.49
C GLY A 267 36.26 11.29 1.62
N HIS A 268 35.77 10.83 0.49
CA HIS A 268 34.79 11.55 -0.33
C HIS A 268 33.40 11.39 0.25
N ARG A 269 32.68 12.52 0.43
CA ARG A 269 31.31 12.54 0.94
C ARG A 269 30.34 12.09 -0.14
N TYR A 270 29.65 10.97 0.08
CA TYR A 270 28.68 10.41 -0.87
C TYR A 270 27.22 10.62 -0.46
N LEU A 271 26.95 10.89 0.83
CA LEU A 271 25.63 11.20 1.33
C LEU A 271 25.67 12.44 2.23
N THR A 272 24.89 13.44 1.89
CA THR A 272 24.70 14.66 2.68
C THR A 272 23.34 14.62 3.37
N ALA A 273 23.31 14.80 4.68
CA ALA A 273 22.06 14.83 5.45
C ALA A 273 22.15 15.72 6.72
N SER A 274 23.36 16.08 7.16
CA SER A 274 23.54 16.84 8.40
C SER A 274 23.02 18.29 8.33
N ARG A 275 22.74 18.80 7.12
CA ARG A 275 22.19 20.14 6.88
C ARG A 275 20.70 20.14 6.62
N ASP A 276 20.11 18.95 6.44
CA ASP A 276 18.69 18.83 6.19
C ASP A 276 17.88 19.23 7.43
N GLN A 277 16.75 19.85 7.20
CA GLN A 277 15.87 20.35 8.25
C GLN A 277 14.42 20.12 7.88
N ASP A 278 13.64 19.61 8.81
CA ASP A 278 12.19 19.52 8.72
C ASP A 278 11.55 20.45 9.75
N SER A 279 10.50 21.14 9.35
CA SER A 279 9.64 21.87 10.27
C SER A 279 8.20 21.69 9.89
N LEU A 280 7.33 21.51 10.89
CA LEU A 280 5.93 21.26 10.69
C LEU A 280 5.09 22.05 11.70
N VAL A 281 4.06 22.72 11.19
CA VAL A 281 3.00 23.34 12.00
C VAL A 281 1.67 22.88 11.43
N LYS A 282 0.86 22.20 12.25
CA LYS A 282 -0.51 21.82 11.91
C LYS A 282 -1.48 22.49 12.87
N THR A 283 -2.59 23.00 12.34
CA THR A 283 -3.68 23.53 13.16
C THR A 283 -4.97 22.89 12.70
N ASN A 284 -5.54 22.02 13.54
CA ASN A 284 -6.83 21.39 13.33
C ASN A 284 -7.92 22.19 14.03
N VAL A 285 -8.98 22.51 13.31
CA VAL A 285 -10.21 23.03 13.87
C VAL A 285 -11.35 22.11 13.46
N TRP A 286 -12.19 21.72 14.41
CA TRP A 286 -13.30 20.84 14.14
C TRP A 286 -14.53 21.22 14.96
N ALA A 287 -15.71 20.90 14.41
CA ALA A 287 -17.00 21.05 15.08
C ALA A 287 -17.90 19.87 14.74
N SER A 288 -18.74 19.47 15.67
CA SER A 288 -19.73 18.43 15.47
C SER A 288 -20.98 18.71 16.28
N GLY A 289 -22.12 18.17 15.86
CA GLY A 289 -23.38 18.32 16.61
C GLY A 289 -24.60 17.96 15.77
N PRO A 290 -25.80 18.09 16.36
CA PRO A 290 -27.03 17.86 15.65
C PRO A 290 -27.41 19.05 14.78
N LEU A 291 -27.71 18.82 13.51
CA LEU A 291 -28.48 19.73 12.70
C LEU A 291 -29.99 19.59 13.02
N VAL A 292 -30.41 18.35 13.31
CA VAL A 292 -31.71 18.01 13.86
C VAL A 292 -31.50 16.97 14.96
N LYS A 293 -31.90 17.28 16.18
CA LYS A 293 -31.75 16.39 17.33
C LYS A 293 -32.34 15.01 17.04
N ASP A 294 -31.61 13.95 17.44
CA ASP A 294 -31.90 12.54 17.25
C ASP A 294 -31.97 12.05 15.78
N LYS A 295 -31.80 12.97 14.79
CA LYS A 295 -32.02 12.64 13.38
C LYS A 295 -30.88 12.96 12.46
N LEU A 296 -30.33 14.18 12.52
CA LEU A 296 -29.35 14.62 11.53
C LEU A 296 -28.16 15.25 12.23
N PHE A 297 -26.99 14.69 11.97
CA PHE A 297 -25.76 15.05 12.62
C PHE A 297 -24.70 15.43 11.59
N ILE A 298 -23.79 16.31 12.00
CA ILE A 298 -22.64 16.70 11.20
C ILE A 298 -21.37 16.66 12.06
N PHE A 299 -20.29 16.21 11.45
CA PHE A 299 -18.92 16.48 11.87
C PHE A 299 -18.20 17.16 10.71
N ALA A 300 -17.47 18.23 10.99
CA ALA A 300 -16.65 18.91 10.00
C ALA A 300 -15.31 19.33 10.62
N MET A 301 -14.23 19.25 9.83
CA MET A 301 -12.92 19.71 10.24
C MET A 301 -12.13 20.34 9.11
N TYR A 302 -11.21 21.22 9.50
CA TYR A 302 -10.18 21.77 8.64
C TYR A 302 -8.82 21.68 9.34
N GLU A 303 -7.80 21.24 8.62
CA GLU A 303 -6.40 21.24 9.07
C GLU A 303 -5.60 22.19 8.17
N ALA A 304 -5.13 23.31 8.75
CA ALA A 304 -4.10 24.11 8.10
C ALA A 304 -2.73 23.44 8.32
N ARG A 305 -1.95 23.33 7.24
CA ARG A 305 -0.61 22.72 7.25
C ARG A 305 0.41 23.72 6.77
N GLY A 306 1.48 23.90 7.54
CA GLY A 306 2.70 24.56 7.12
C GLY A 306 3.85 23.58 7.29
N SER A 307 4.40 23.10 6.17
CA SER A 307 5.58 22.24 6.17
C SER A 307 6.67 22.88 5.32
N SER A 308 7.88 23.00 5.85
CA SER A 308 8.99 23.67 5.17
C SER A 308 10.28 22.83 5.29
N PRO A 309 10.31 21.60 4.69
CA PRO A 309 11.53 20.82 4.67
C PRO A 309 12.58 21.48 3.76
N ARG A 310 13.84 21.39 4.18
CA ARG A 310 15.03 21.79 3.41
C ARG A 310 15.93 20.61 3.26
N ASN A 311 16.18 20.21 2.03
CA ASN A 311 16.98 19.05 1.70
C ASN A 311 18.10 19.42 0.74
N THR A 312 19.29 18.87 0.98
CA THR A 312 20.43 18.99 0.09
C THR A 312 20.56 17.80 -0.83
N ASN A 313 21.07 18.00 -2.06
CA ASN A 313 21.44 16.87 -2.90
C ASN A 313 22.73 16.23 -2.38
N ASN A 314 23.00 14.96 -2.73
CA ASN A 314 24.16 14.21 -2.25
C ASN A 314 25.51 14.85 -2.64
N ALA A 315 25.56 15.61 -3.73
CA ALA A 315 26.75 16.35 -4.12
C ALA A 315 26.99 17.62 -3.27
N GLY A 316 26.01 18.06 -2.47
CA GLY A 316 26.09 19.28 -1.67
C GLY A 316 26.07 20.58 -2.48
N THR A 317 25.63 20.53 -3.72
CA THR A 317 25.65 21.65 -4.67
C THR A 317 24.32 22.37 -4.82
N THR A 318 23.24 21.74 -4.38
CA THR A 318 21.88 22.31 -4.41
C THR A 318 21.17 22.13 -3.09
N LEU A 319 20.38 23.14 -2.68
CA LEU A 319 19.44 23.12 -1.57
C LEU A 319 18.03 23.30 -2.11
N THR A 320 17.13 22.37 -1.83
CA THR A 320 15.70 22.52 -2.13
C THR A 320 14.94 22.90 -0.85
N SER A 321 14.27 24.04 -0.88
CA SER A 321 13.38 24.50 0.20
C SER A 321 11.94 24.29 -0.26
N ASN A 322 11.30 23.27 0.30
CA ASN A 322 9.90 22.94 -0.03
C ASN A 322 8.95 23.73 0.86
N ASN A 323 7.79 24.09 0.32
CA ASN A 323 6.70 24.71 1.03
C ASN A 323 5.39 24.07 0.60
N SER A 324 4.64 23.55 1.57
CA SER A 324 3.26 23.08 1.38
C SER A 324 2.35 23.89 2.29
N ASP A 325 1.37 24.55 1.68
CA ASP A 325 0.40 25.41 2.35
C ASP A 325 -1.06 24.94 2.14
N THR A 326 -1.24 23.80 1.50
CA THR A 326 -2.57 23.26 1.20
C THR A 326 -3.12 22.52 2.41
N GLY A 327 -4.26 23.00 2.91
CA GLY A 327 -4.95 22.37 4.04
C GLY A 327 -5.77 21.14 3.65
N PHE A 328 -6.06 20.33 4.65
CA PHE A 328 -7.04 19.25 4.56
C PHE A 328 -8.42 19.75 5.02
N TRP A 329 -9.49 19.26 4.39
CA TRP A 329 -10.82 19.36 4.94
C TRP A 329 -11.53 18.01 4.90
N GLY A 330 -12.37 17.75 5.90
CA GLY A 330 -13.18 16.53 5.95
C GLY A 330 -14.49 16.76 6.68
N THR A 331 -15.53 16.01 6.29
CA THR A 331 -16.87 16.07 6.87
C THR A 331 -17.56 14.72 6.80
N THR A 332 -18.39 14.44 7.81
CA THR A 332 -19.40 13.38 7.76
C THR A 332 -20.77 13.97 8.08
N VAL A 333 -21.80 13.43 7.44
CA VAL A 333 -23.20 13.76 7.71
C VAL A 333 -23.95 12.46 7.91
N ASP A 334 -24.55 12.28 9.08
CA ASP A 334 -25.28 11.08 9.46
C ASP A 334 -26.76 11.43 9.62
N TRP A 335 -27.62 10.73 8.89
CA TRP A 335 -29.05 10.95 8.91
C TRP A 335 -29.80 9.69 9.29
N ASN A 336 -30.36 9.66 10.51
CA ASN A 336 -31.32 8.69 10.97
C ASN A 336 -32.69 9.03 10.35
N ILE A 337 -32.94 8.54 9.12
CA ILE A 337 -34.20 8.81 8.39
C ILE A 337 -35.36 8.22 9.19
N THR A 338 -35.20 6.96 9.62
CA THR A 338 -36.05 6.23 10.56
C THR A 338 -35.15 5.33 11.40
N ASP A 339 -35.71 4.70 12.43
CA ASP A 339 -35.00 3.70 13.25
C ASP A 339 -34.49 2.50 12.42
N SER A 340 -35.05 2.30 11.22
CA SER A 340 -34.65 1.22 10.29
C SER A 340 -33.84 1.70 9.10
N ASN A 341 -33.61 2.99 8.94
CA ASN A 341 -32.91 3.55 7.78
C ASN A 341 -31.94 4.66 8.20
N VAL A 342 -30.67 4.44 7.97
CA VAL A 342 -29.58 5.38 8.24
C VAL A 342 -28.85 5.70 6.95
N LEU A 343 -28.64 6.98 6.65
CA LEU A 343 -27.86 7.46 5.51
C LEU A 343 -26.64 8.19 6.06
N GLN A 344 -25.47 7.84 5.55
CA GLN A 344 -24.19 8.47 5.91
C GLN A 344 -23.51 9.00 4.66
N LEU A 345 -23.08 10.26 4.70
CA LEU A 345 -22.17 10.86 3.73
C LEU A 345 -20.85 11.14 4.42
N MET A 346 -19.75 10.66 3.82
CA MET A 346 -18.39 11.06 4.15
C MET A 346 -17.77 11.76 2.96
N ALA A 347 -17.07 12.89 3.19
CA ALA A 347 -16.29 13.55 2.17
C ALA A 347 -15.02 14.18 2.77
N PHE A 348 -13.90 14.10 2.04
CA PHE A 348 -12.66 14.78 2.42
C PHE A 348 -11.77 15.08 1.22
N SER A 349 -10.83 16.00 1.39
CA SER A 349 -9.78 16.29 0.42
C SER A 349 -8.43 16.24 1.09
N ASP A 350 -7.57 15.34 0.59
CA ASP A 350 -6.15 15.22 0.94
C ASP A 350 -5.23 15.87 -0.10
N LYS A 351 -5.79 16.71 -0.99
CA LYS A 351 -5.02 17.43 -2.00
C LYS A 351 -3.90 18.24 -1.34
N ASN A 352 -2.69 18.06 -1.86
CA ASN A 352 -1.49 18.75 -1.39
C ASN A 352 -0.74 19.34 -2.59
N LYS A 353 -0.46 20.64 -2.53
CA LYS A 353 0.36 21.36 -3.48
C LYS A 353 1.67 21.75 -2.81
N ASN A 354 2.75 21.23 -3.34
CA ASN A 354 4.08 21.50 -2.84
C ASN A 354 4.87 22.30 -3.87
N THR A 355 5.58 23.30 -3.39
CA THR A 355 6.50 24.12 -4.18
C THR A 355 7.89 24.02 -3.58
N GLY A 356 8.88 23.58 -4.38
CA GLY A 356 10.28 23.52 -4.03
C GLY A 356 11.08 24.61 -4.73
N ASP A 357 11.56 25.59 -4.00
CA ASP A 357 12.57 26.53 -4.51
C ASP A 357 13.95 25.89 -4.43
N VAL A 358 14.64 25.76 -5.58
CA VAL A 358 15.96 25.15 -5.72
C VAL A 358 17.02 26.25 -5.79
N TYR A 359 17.99 26.19 -4.88
CA TYR A 359 19.10 27.15 -4.79
C TYR A 359 20.43 26.47 -5.12
N SER A 360 21.36 27.19 -5.69
CA SER A 360 22.75 26.78 -5.65
C SER A 360 23.24 26.81 -4.19
N TYR A 361 24.03 25.85 -3.81
CA TYR A 361 24.43 25.65 -2.42
C TYR A 361 25.87 25.20 -2.31
N ASP A 362 26.59 25.81 -1.41
CA ASP A 362 27.90 25.33 -0.99
C ASP A 362 27.72 24.66 0.39
N TYR A 363 27.80 23.34 0.38
CA TYR A 363 27.57 22.52 1.57
C TYR A 363 28.60 22.78 2.67
N ASP A 364 29.87 22.96 2.29
CA ASP A 364 30.96 23.07 3.27
C ASP A 364 30.92 24.41 4.01
N THR A 365 30.63 25.48 3.30
CA THR A 365 30.46 26.83 3.91
C THR A 365 29.01 27.10 4.38
N SER A 366 28.05 26.22 4.07
CA SER A 366 26.61 26.41 4.33
C SER A 366 26.03 27.67 3.65
N THR A 367 26.61 28.07 2.51
CA THR A 367 26.20 29.27 1.80
C THR A 367 25.10 28.97 0.79
N ILE A 368 23.94 29.62 0.96
CA ILE A 368 22.85 29.58 -0.02
C ILE A 368 23.10 30.66 -1.07
N GLY A 369 23.24 30.25 -2.31
CA GLY A 369 23.43 31.13 -3.45
C GLY A 369 22.11 31.57 -4.10
N THR A 370 22.13 31.73 -5.42
CA THR A 370 20.95 32.15 -6.20
C THR A 370 19.93 31.05 -6.33
N ARG A 371 18.67 31.43 -6.44
CA ARG A 371 17.59 30.46 -6.80
C ARG A 371 17.74 30.11 -8.28
N THR A 372 18.01 28.83 -8.56
CA THR A 372 18.25 28.32 -9.91
C THR A 372 16.97 27.81 -10.56
N ASN A 373 16.04 27.25 -9.76
CA ASN A 373 14.82 26.63 -10.30
C ASN A 373 13.68 26.65 -9.28
N LYS A 374 12.50 26.27 -9.73
CA LYS A 374 11.30 26.02 -8.92
C LYS A 374 10.60 24.76 -9.41
N VAL A 375 10.35 23.82 -8.49
CA VAL A 375 9.64 22.56 -8.76
C VAL A 375 8.26 22.62 -8.15
N PHE A 376 7.26 22.13 -8.87
CA PHE A 376 5.88 22.02 -8.43
C PHE A 376 5.51 20.54 -8.36
N THR A 377 4.93 20.12 -7.22
CA THR A 377 4.44 18.76 -7.03
C THR A 377 3.05 18.82 -6.41
N ASP A 378 2.05 18.34 -7.15
CA ASP A 378 0.67 18.24 -6.69
C ASP A 378 0.33 16.76 -6.47
N THR A 379 -0.28 16.45 -5.32
CA THR A 379 -0.69 15.08 -4.93
C THR A 379 -2.04 15.08 -4.23
N GLY A 380 -2.63 13.89 -4.02
CA GLY A 380 -3.91 13.73 -3.34
C GLY A 380 -5.11 14.11 -4.20
N GLY A 381 -6.29 14.23 -3.62
CA GLY A 381 -7.51 14.50 -4.38
C GLY A 381 -8.74 14.71 -3.52
N LYS A 382 -9.92 14.45 -4.11
CA LYS A 382 -11.22 14.54 -3.45
C LYS A 382 -11.82 13.15 -3.30
N ASN A 383 -12.34 12.87 -2.12
CA ASN A 383 -12.84 11.57 -1.76
C ASN A 383 -14.23 11.71 -1.13
N TRP A 384 -15.18 10.88 -1.52
CA TRP A 384 -16.49 10.84 -0.90
C TRP A 384 -17.15 9.49 -1.03
N ALA A 385 -18.00 9.15 -0.06
CA ALA A 385 -18.84 7.95 -0.05
C ALA A 385 -20.21 8.27 0.55
N LEU A 386 -21.26 7.79 -0.09
CA LEU A 386 -22.64 7.80 0.40
C LEU A 386 -23.03 6.37 0.73
N THR A 387 -23.42 6.12 1.98
CA THR A 387 -23.77 4.80 2.50
C THR A 387 -25.19 4.82 3.05
N TRP A 388 -26.04 3.90 2.59
CA TRP A 388 -27.38 3.68 3.14
C TRP A 388 -27.43 2.31 3.81
N THR A 389 -27.72 2.31 5.10
CA THR A 389 -27.97 1.10 5.89
C THR A 389 -29.47 0.98 6.12
N SER A 390 -30.05 -0.16 5.79
CA SER A 390 -31.47 -0.46 5.97
C SER A 390 -31.66 -1.79 6.67
N TYR A 391 -32.43 -1.78 7.74
CA TYR A 391 -32.84 -2.98 8.49
C TYR A 391 -34.19 -3.42 7.96
N LEU A 392 -34.18 -4.29 6.96
CA LEU A 392 -35.36 -4.69 6.18
C LEU A 392 -36.35 -5.51 7.00
N THR A 393 -35.84 -6.38 7.87
CA THR A 393 -36.60 -7.17 8.84
C THR A 393 -35.76 -7.29 10.13
N ASN A 394 -36.27 -8.01 11.13
CA ASN A 394 -35.48 -8.32 12.33
C ASN A 394 -34.22 -9.14 12.01
N ASP A 395 -34.30 -9.98 10.98
CA ASP A 395 -33.25 -10.93 10.63
C ASP A 395 -32.44 -10.55 9.38
N LEU A 396 -32.94 -9.64 8.55
CA LEU A 396 -32.30 -9.25 7.29
C LEU A 396 -31.96 -7.76 7.29
N SER A 397 -30.70 -7.45 7.09
CA SER A 397 -30.18 -6.09 6.96
C SER A 397 -29.41 -5.93 5.65
N MET A 398 -29.43 -4.73 5.13
CA MET A 398 -28.79 -4.34 3.88
C MET A 398 -27.98 -3.07 4.07
N LYS A 399 -26.86 -2.99 3.39
CA LYS A 399 -26.01 -1.80 3.32
C LYS A 399 -25.59 -1.55 1.90
N LEU A 400 -25.83 -0.34 1.41
CA LEU A 400 -25.51 0.10 0.07
C LEU A 400 -24.55 1.28 0.10
N MET A 401 -23.46 1.26 -0.68
CA MET A 401 -22.52 2.39 -0.81
C MET A 401 -22.24 2.72 -2.26
N TYR A 402 -22.16 4.02 -2.56
CA TYR A 402 -21.49 4.53 -3.75
C TYR A 402 -20.46 5.58 -3.35
N GLY A 403 -19.26 5.48 -3.94
CA GLY A 403 -18.19 6.41 -3.62
C GLY A 403 -17.26 6.69 -4.79
N ARG A 404 -16.49 7.77 -4.61
CA ARG A 404 -15.45 8.19 -5.55
C ARG A 404 -14.19 8.56 -4.78
N ASN A 405 -13.06 8.01 -5.21
CA ASN A 405 -11.72 8.37 -4.78
C ASN A 405 -11.00 8.99 -5.97
N GLU A 406 -10.48 10.20 -5.81
CA GLU A 406 -9.65 10.91 -6.79
C GLU A 406 -8.24 11.06 -6.23
N ARG A 407 -7.25 10.95 -7.12
CA ARG A 407 -5.85 11.16 -6.79
C ARG A 407 -5.11 11.77 -7.96
N GLU A 408 -4.52 12.93 -7.73
CA GLU A 408 -3.62 13.60 -8.67
C GLU A 408 -2.17 13.23 -8.32
N ALA A 409 -1.33 13.12 -9.34
CA ALA A 409 0.11 13.12 -9.20
C ALA A 409 0.69 13.93 -10.35
N PHE A 410 1.32 15.04 -10.02
CA PHE A 410 1.84 15.99 -11.00
C PHE A 410 3.19 16.50 -10.53
N THR A 411 4.17 16.50 -11.42
CA THR A 411 5.50 17.06 -11.16
C THR A 411 6.02 17.78 -12.39
N ARG A 412 6.44 19.01 -12.21
CA ARG A 412 7.10 19.82 -13.25
C ARG A 412 8.09 20.80 -12.61
N SER A 413 9.01 21.29 -13.45
CA SER A 413 9.92 22.38 -13.13
C SER A 413 9.52 23.67 -13.83
N GLN A 414 9.82 24.82 -13.23
CA GLN A 414 9.60 26.13 -13.87
C GLN A 414 10.31 26.24 -15.21
N LEU A 415 11.47 25.63 -15.36
CA LEU A 415 12.33 25.72 -16.55
C LEU A 415 12.02 24.66 -17.61
N ASP A 416 11.02 23.79 -17.40
CA ASP A 416 10.67 22.73 -18.37
C ASP A 416 10.16 23.26 -19.72
N ILE A 417 9.81 24.52 -19.80
CA ILE A 417 9.37 25.20 -21.04
C ILE A 417 10.50 25.96 -21.74
N ASP A 418 11.61 26.20 -21.06
CA ASP A 418 12.69 27.09 -21.54
C ASP A 418 13.83 26.37 -22.27
N CYS A 419 14.23 25.19 -21.78
CA CYS A 419 15.20 24.34 -22.44
C CYS A 419 15.07 22.86 -22.05
N ASN A 420 15.78 22.02 -22.79
CA ASN A 420 15.69 20.57 -22.67
C ASN A 420 16.61 20.02 -21.57
N TYR A 421 16.35 18.82 -21.14
CA TYR A 421 17.27 18.04 -20.34
C TYR A 421 18.40 17.55 -21.22
N VAL A 422 19.66 17.70 -20.74
CA VAL A 422 20.86 17.34 -21.47
C VAL A 422 21.76 16.47 -20.60
N SER A 423 22.19 15.34 -21.11
CA SER A 423 23.25 14.53 -20.51
C SER A 423 24.40 14.27 -21.48
N ALA A 424 25.58 14.04 -20.94
CA ALA A 424 26.76 13.72 -21.73
C ALA A 424 27.56 12.62 -21.04
N ASN A 425 28.07 11.65 -21.80
CA ASN A 425 28.96 10.63 -21.28
C ASN A 425 30.33 11.20 -20.91
N ASN A 426 31.12 10.48 -20.15
CA ASN A 426 32.41 10.95 -19.65
C ASN A 426 33.41 11.20 -20.84
N ALA A 427 33.37 10.39 -21.88
CA ALA A 427 34.22 10.55 -23.05
C ALA A 427 33.91 11.86 -23.78
N PHE A 428 32.66 12.21 -23.97
CA PHE A 428 32.22 13.48 -24.53
C PHE A 428 32.65 14.67 -23.65
N ARG A 429 32.41 14.59 -22.32
CA ARG A 429 32.77 15.65 -21.37
C ARG A 429 34.27 15.93 -21.35
N ALA A 430 35.12 14.91 -21.52
CA ALA A 430 36.56 15.07 -21.55
C ALA A 430 37.05 15.94 -22.72
N ILE A 431 36.24 16.08 -23.80
CA ILE A 431 36.60 16.81 -25.00
C ILE A 431 35.81 18.12 -25.12
N HIS A 432 34.54 18.10 -24.77
CA HIS A 432 33.57 19.16 -25.07
C HIS A 432 32.85 19.71 -23.80
N ASP A 433 33.51 19.72 -22.63
CA ASP A 433 32.91 20.31 -21.43
C ASP A 433 32.66 21.82 -21.63
N PRO A 434 31.44 22.31 -21.52
CA PRO A 434 31.14 23.73 -21.69
C PRO A 434 31.56 24.58 -20.48
N GLY A 435 32.00 23.97 -19.37
CA GLY A 435 32.32 24.68 -18.13
C GLY A 435 31.11 25.24 -17.37
N VAL A 436 29.88 24.97 -17.84
CA VAL A 436 28.62 25.37 -17.25
C VAL A 436 27.67 24.18 -17.19
N GLN A 437 26.55 24.34 -16.50
CA GLN A 437 25.54 23.26 -16.36
C GLN A 437 24.94 22.87 -17.71
N LEU A 438 24.85 21.57 -17.98
CA LEU A 438 24.15 21.02 -19.12
C LEU A 438 22.65 21.01 -18.93
N GLY A 439 21.93 21.62 -19.89
CA GLY A 439 20.47 21.73 -19.80
C GLY A 439 19.97 22.48 -18.57
N CYS A 440 18.77 22.99 -18.57
CA CYS A 440 18.23 23.81 -17.47
C CYS A 440 17.14 23.14 -16.66
N THR A 441 16.63 21.98 -17.06
CA THR A 441 15.59 21.29 -16.32
C THR A 441 16.17 20.51 -15.14
N SER A 442 15.44 20.46 -14.02
CA SER A 442 15.83 19.65 -12.86
C SER A 442 15.37 18.19 -12.96
N SER A 443 14.48 17.89 -13.90
CA SER A 443 13.97 16.55 -14.19
C SER A 443 13.98 16.29 -15.68
N SER A 444 14.27 15.07 -16.10
CA SER A 444 14.17 14.67 -17.51
C SER A 444 12.74 14.59 -18.02
N THR A 445 11.76 14.42 -17.15
CA THR A 445 10.36 14.18 -17.53
C THR A 445 9.38 15.10 -16.82
N VAL A 446 8.34 15.51 -17.55
CA VAL A 446 7.09 16.05 -17.02
C VAL A 446 6.12 14.88 -16.85
N TYR A 447 5.44 14.85 -15.72
CA TYR A 447 4.55 13.78 -15.34
C TYR A 447 3.23 14.33 -14.84
N GLU A 448 2.14 13.89 -15.46
CA GLU A 448 0.78 14.23 -15.08
C GLU A 448 -0.08 12.96 -15.01
N ARG A 449 -0.76 12.76 -13.89
CA ARG A 449 -1.67 11.64 -13.70
C ARG A 449 -2.86 12.07 -12.86
N ASN A 450 -4.06 11.74 -13.37
CA ASN A 450 -5.33 11.92 -12.65
C ASN A 450 -6.03 10.58 -12.54
N ASP A 451 -6.03 10.02 -11.36
CA ASP A 451 -6.67 8.75 -11.06
C ASP A 451 -8.06 8.95 -10.49
N THR A 452 -9.02 8.18 -10.96
CA THR A 452 -10.40 8.18 -10.47
C THR A 452 -10.87 6.76 -10.25
N ARG A 453 -11.18 6.38 -9.00
CA ARG A 453 -11.96 5.17 -8.69
C ARG A 453 -13.40 5.55 -8.45
N LYS A 454 -14.33 4.85 -9.12
CA LYS A 454 -15.75 4.83 -8.81
C LYS A 454 -16.06 3.47 -8.23
N GLN A 455 -16.54 3.44 -6.98
CA GLN A 455 -16.83 2.19 -6.28
C GLN A 455 -18.32 2.09 -5.96
N ALA A 456 -18.84 0.89 -6.14
CA ALA A 456 -20.22 0.53 -5.85
C ALA A 456 -20.26 -0.81 -5.10
N ARG A 457 -21.05 -0.93 -4.00
CA ARG A 457 -21.06 -2.13 -3.18
C ARG A 457 -22.40 -2.41 -2.52
N ALA A 458 -22.82 -3.73 -2.39
CA ALA A 458 -23.98 -4.26 -1.65
C ALA A 458 -23.53 -5.32 -0.65
N ASP A 459 -23.85 -5.10 0.60
CA ASP A 459 -23.68 -6.08 1.66
C ASP A 459 -25.03 -6.41 2.26
N PHE A 460 -25.27 -7.69 2.46
CA PHE A 460 -26.43 -8.20 3.15
C PHE A 460 -25.97 -9.08 4.31
N GLU A 461 -26.66 -8.95 5.43
CA GLU A 461 -26.52 -9.84 6.58
C GLU A 461 -27.89 -10.42 6.91
N TRP A 462 -27.98 -11.74 6.93
CA TRP A 462 -29.22 -12.47 7.16
C TRP A 462 -29.03 -13.55 8.22
N THR A 463 -29.72 -13.39 9.34
CA THR A 463 -29.76 -14.37 10.43
C THR A 463 -30.85 -15.41 10.17
N LEU A 464 -30.48 -16.69 10.09
CA LEU A 464 -31.36 -17.83 9.84
C LEU A 464 -31.16 -18.90 10.91
N GLY A 465 -31.77 -18.73 12.09
CA GLY A 465 -31.48 -19.58 13.23
C GLY A 465 -30.02 -19.48 13.65
N ASP A 466 -29.30 -20.62 13.66
CA ASP A 466 -27.89 -20.69 14.02
C ASP A 466 -26.94 -20.25 12.88
N HIS A 467 -27.45 -19.83 11.73
CA HIS A 467 -26.68 -19.40 10.58
C HIS A 467 -26.74 -17.89 10.41
N LEU A 468 -25.58 -17.27 10.26
CA LEU A 468 -25.42 -15.87 9.89
C LEU A 468 -24.82 -15.78 8.48
N LEU A 469 -25.71 -15.61 7.49
CA LEU A 469 -25.33 -15.47 6.10
C LEU A 469 -24.93 -14.02 5.80
N ARG A 470 -23.72 -13.81 5.28
CA ARG A 470 -23.26 -12.56 4.67
C ARG A 470 -23.06 -12.79 3.20
N PHE A 471 -23.60 -11.93 2.35
CA PHE A 471 -23.41 -12.02 0.92
C PHE A 471 -23.46 -10.64 0.29
N GLY A 472 -22.82 -10.51 -0.87
CA GLY A 472 -22.75 -9.19 -1.48
C GLY A 472 -22.10 -9.16 -2.85
N TYR A 473 -22.02 -7.94 -3.35
CA TYR A 473 -21.40 -7.55 -4.61
C TYR A 473 -20.54 -6.31 -4.42
N ASP A 474 -19.38 -6.26 -5.05
CA ASP A 474 -18.43 -5.15 -5.01
C ASP A 474 -17.89 -4.87 -6.41
N HIS A 475 -18.01 -3.63 -6.86
CA HIS A 475 -17.57 -3.17 -8.18
C HIS A 475 -16.73 -1.91 -8.07
N GLU A 476 -15.59 -1.90 -8.75
CA GLU A 476 -14.73 -0.73 -8.91
C GLU A 476 -14.46 -0.49 -10.39
N ASN A 477 -14.50 0.77 -10.79
CA ASN A 477 -14.05 1.24 -12.09
C ASN A 477 -12.91 2.24 -11.84
N ASP A 478 -11.69 1.80 -12.12
CA ASP A 478 -10.43 2.49 -11.85
C ASP A 478 -9.91 3.06 -13.15
N THR A 479 -9.82 4.39 -13.26
CA THR A 479 -9.42 5.09 -14.49
C THR A 479 -8.24 6.02 -14.19
N SER A 480 -7.16 5.90 -14.96
CA SER A 480 -6.00 6.80 -14.93
C SER A 480 -5.95 7.60 -16.23
N ASP A 481 -6.08 8.93 -16.13
CA ASP A 481 -5.70 9.84 -17.19
C ASP A 481 -4.21 10.15 -17.02
N TYR A 482 -3.40 9.72 -17.96
CA TYR A 482 -1.96 9.70 -17.84
C TYR A 482 -1.30 10.46 -18.98
N ASN A 483 -0.31 11.27 -18.66
CA ASN A 483 0.57 11.93 -19.63
C ASN A 483 1.98 12.04 -19.06
N ARG A 484 2.95 11.47 -19.75
CA ARG A 484 4.37 11.58 -19.45
C ARG A 484 5.15 11.83 -20.71
N HIS A 485 5.97 12.87 -20.70
CA HIS A 485 6.86 13.23 -21.81
C HIS A 485 8.16 13.84 -21.28
N TYR A 486 9.19 13.96 -22.14
CA TYR A 486 10.39 14.67 -21.73
C TYR A 486 10.14 16.16 -21.56
N ALA A 487 10.89 16.77 -20.64
CA ALA A 487 10.87 18.21 -20.38
C ALA A 487 11.55 18.99 -21.53
N GLY A 488 11.14 20.22 -21.69
CA GLY A 488 11.72 21.17 -22.63
C GLY A 488 11.00 21.28 -23.97
N PRO A 489 11.39 22.27 -24.77
CA PRO A 489 10.79 22.52 -26.08
C PRO A 489 10.82 21.28 -26.98
N GLY A 490 9.69 20.92 -27.57
CA GLY A 490 9.53 19.74 -28.41
C GLY A 490 9.61 18.39 -27.70
N ALA A 491 9.67 18.40 -26.35
CA ALA A 491 9.76 17.19 -25.51
C ALA A 491 10.98 16.31 -25.86
N TYR A 492 12.12 16.91 -26.10
CA TYR A 492 13.37 16.21 -26.39
C TYR A 492 14.28 16.09 -25.17
N TYR A 493 14.91 14.93 -25.03
CA TYR A 493 16.04 14.66 -24.15
C TYR A 493 17.29 14.48 -25.02
N TYR A 494 18.31 15.32 -24.80
CA TYR A 494 19.58 15.27 -25.54
C TYR A 494 20.62 14.45 -24.78
N ASN A 495 21.11 13.38 -25.44
CA ASN A 495 22.25 12.59 -24.96
C ASN A 495 23.44 12.84 -25.90
N LEU A 496 24.60 13.16 -25.33
CA LEU A 496 25.81 13.55 -26.05
C LEU A 496 26.88 12.46 -25.94
N TYR A 497 27.41 12.05 -27.05
CA TYR A 497 28.38 10.98 -27.15
C TYR A 497 29.60 11.43 -28.00
N ALA A 498 30.82 11.10 -27.54
CA ALA A 498 32.01 11.19 -28.37
C ALA A 498 32.04 10.04 -29.39
N ALA A 499 32.37 10.32 -30.62
CA ALA A 499 32.50 9.32 -31.68
C ALA A 499 33.35 9.89 -32.83
N SER A 500 34.34 9.16 -33.32
CA SER A 500 35.21 9.62 -34.42
C SER A 500 34.44 9.74 -35.73
N ALA A 501 34.83 10.68 -36.58
CA ALA A 501 34.35 10.75 -37.94
C ALA A 501 34.52 9.40 -38.68
N GLY A 502 33.50 9.00 -39.42
CA GLY A 502 33.43 7.69 -40.08
C GLY A 502 32.92 6.54 -39.20
N SER A 503 32.69 6.72 -37.91
CA SER A 503 32.12 5.69 -37.03
C SER A 503 30.64 5.47 -37.34
N THR A 504 30.22 4.21 -37.40
CA THR A 504 28.80 3.84 -37.47
C THR A 504 28.19 3.93 -36.09
N ILE A 505 27.02 4.54 -35.96
CA ILE A 505 26.25 4.66 -34.71
C ILE A 505 25.04 3.72 -34.71
N SER A 506 24.33 3.65 -33.61
CA SER A 506 23.29 2.63 -33.35
C SER A 506 22.14 2.58 -34.37
N ASN A 507 21.83 3.67 -35.07
CA ASN A 507 20.79 3.69 -36.10
C ASN A 507 21.36 3.37 -37.52
N GLY A 508 22.59 2.88 -37.60
CA GLY A 508 23.28 2.58 -38.88
C GLY A 508 23.84 3.82 -39.61
N GLY A 509 23.64 5.01 -39.06
CA GLY A 509 24.21 6.24 -39.62
C GLY A 509 25.72 6.36 -39.37
N VAL A 510 26.41 7.17 -40.15
CA VAL A 510 27.84 7.36 -40.04
C VAL A 510 28.15 8.81 -39.64
N VAL A 511 28.99 8.99 -38.64
CA VAL A 511 29.43 10.33 -38.18
C VAL A 511 30.13 11.07 -39.30
N PRO A 512 29.66 12.27 -39.70
CA PRO A 512 30.22 12.98 -40.86
C PRO A 512 31.67 13.43 -40.61
N ALA A 513 32.39 13.62 -41.70
CA ALA A 513 33.76 14.18 -41.68
C ALA A 513 33.75 15.59 -41.05
N GLY A 514 34.69 15.85 -40.15
CA GLY A 514 34.80 17.11 -39.42
C GLY A 514 34.09 17.16 -38.08
N TYR A 515 33.37 16.10 -37.69
CA TYR A 515 32.74 15.97 -36.38
C TYR A 515 33.38 14.81 -35.60
N ASP A 516 33.46 14.99 -34.27
CA ASP A 516 34.04 14.03 -33.33
C ASP A 516 33.07 13.65 -32.20
N ALA A 517 31.79 14.08 -32.34
CA ALA A 517 30.73 13.80 -31.41
C ALA A 517 29.35 13.86 -32.08
N TYR A 518 28.36 13.24 -31.45
CA TYR A 518 26.96 13.31 -31.87
C TYR A 518 26.01 13.52 -30.74
N VAL A 519 24.81 14.02 -31.07
CA VAL A 519 23.65 14.23 -30.19
C VAL A 519 22.57 13.24 -30.56
N ARG A 520 22.11 12.42 -29.61
CA ARG A 520 20.87 11.69 -29.73
C ARG A 520 19.73 12.54 -29.13
N ALA A 521 18.87 13.07 -29.99
CA ALA A 521 17.64 13.73 -29.60
C ALA A 521 16.55 12.68 -29.48
N ARG A 522 16.19 12.34 -28.25
CA ARG A 522 15.17 11.33 -27.94
C ARG A 522 13.90 12.02 -27.55
N ARG A 523 12.79 11.65 -28.16
CA ARG A 523 11.43 12.02 -27.78
C ARG A 523 10.74 10.79 -27.22
N TYR A 524 10.21 10.91 -26.00
CA TYR A 524 9.50 9.84 -25.32
C TYR A 524 8.18 10.38 -24.81
N GLU A 525 7.08 9.71 -25.15
CA GLU A 525 5.75 10.13 -24.74
C GLU A 525 4.84 8.91 -24.56
N ILE A 526 4.11 8.87 -23.44
CA ILE A 526 3.00 7.98 -23.23
C ILE A 526 1.85 8.81 -22.71
N ALA A 527 0.72 8.83 -23.43
CA ALA A 527 -0.48 9.54 -23.02
C ALA A 527 -1.73 8.71 -23.32
N GLY A 528 -2.75 8.83 -22.45
CA GLY A 528 -4.04 8.15 -22.66
C GLY A 528 -4.85 8.01 -21.41
N THR A 529 -6.06 7.45 -21.57
CA THR A 529 -6.98 7.10 -20.49
C THR A 529 -7.07 5.59 -20.37
N PHE A 530 -6.62 5.06 -19.24
CA PHE A 530 -6.52 3.62 -19.00
C PHE A 530 -7.48 3.20 -17.90
N THR A 531 -8.24 2.14 -18.14
CA THR A 531 -9.28 1.70 -17.23
C THR A 531 -9.08 0.24 -16.81
N THR A 532 -9.29 -0.03 -15.51
CA THR A 532 -9.45 -1.39 -14.98
C THR A 532 -10.80 -1.51 -14.32
N LYS A 533 -11.57 -2.56 -14.69
CA LYS A 533 -12.87 -2.87 -14.08
C LYS A 533 -12.73 -4.09 -13.18
N ASN A 534 -13.01 -3.89 -11.90
CA ASN A 534 -12.97 -4.94 -10.90
C ASN A 534 -14.37 -5.23 -10.40
N ALA A 535 -14.74 -6.51 -10.32
CA ALA A 535 -16.01 -6.93 -9.75
C ALA A 535 -15.83 -8.16 -8.86
N ALA A 536 -16.65 -8.28 -7.83
CA ALA A 536 -16.66 -9.45 -6.97
C ALA A 536 -18.06 -9.79 -6.47
N TYR A 537 -18.33 -11.09 -6.37
CA TYR A 537 -19.48 -11.65 -5.66
C TYR A 537 -18.98 -12.51 -4.53
N TYR A 538 -19.66 -12.47 -3.39
CA TYR A 538 -19.27 -13.26 -2.25
C TYR A 538 -20.47 -13.69 -1.41
N ILE A 539 -20.27 -14.82 -0.72
CA ILE A 539 -21.16 -15.35 0.30
C ILE A 539 -20.34 -16.03 1.38
N GLU A 540 -20.75 -15.85 2.63
CA GLU A 540 -20.14 -16.41 3.82
C GLU A 540 -21.23 -16.81 4.80
N ASP A 541 -21.07 -17.97 5.42
CA ASP A 541 -21.90 -18.44 6.54
C ASP A 541 -21.07 -18.54 7.79
N ASN A 542 -21.47 -17.83 8.85
CA ASN A 542 -21.00 -18.02 10.20
C ASN A 542 -22.02 -18.91 10.95
N TRP A 543 -21.74 -20.20 10.98
CA TRP A 543 -22.63 -21.19 11.58
C TRP A 543 -22.24 -21.45 13.03
N GLN A 544 -23.18 -21.16 13.95
CA GLN A 544 -23.10 -21.50 15.39
C GLN A 544 -23.43 -22.99 15.58
N VAL A 545 -22.44 -23.86 15.37
CA VAL A 545 -22.61 -25.33 15.44
C VAL A 545 -22.95 -25.80 16.85
N ALA A 546 -22.41 -25.10 17.85
CA ALA A 546 -22.68 -25.32 19.26
C ALA A 546 -22.60 -23.97 19.99
N PRO A 547 -23.15 -23.85 21.20
CA PRO A 547 -23.15 -22.58 21.96
C PRO A 547 -21.79 -21.92 22.10
N ASN A 548 -20.73 -22.70 22.00
CA ASN A 548 -19.33 -22.23 22.13
C ASN A 548 -18.46 -22.51 20.91
N LEU A 549 -19.04 -22.88 19.75
CA LEU A 549 -18.29 -23.17 18.52
C LEU A 549 -18.94 -22.53 17.30
N VAL A 550 -18.22 -21.65 16.64
CA VAL A 550 -18.57 -21.05 15.35
C VAL A 550 -17.70 -21.66 14.25
N LEU A 551 -18.31 -22.10 13.17
CA LEU A 551 -17.64 -22.42 11.91
C LEU A 551 -17.93 -21.30 10.91
N ASN A 552 -16.88 -20.86 10.21
CA ASN A 552 -17.01 -19.91 9.12
C ASN A 552 -16.68 -20.61 7.80
N ALA A 553 -17.55 -20.47 6.82
CA ALA A 553 -17.34 -20.97 5.48
C ALA A 553 -17.79 -19.95 4.45
N GLY A 554 -16.88 -19.49 3.61
CA GLY A 554 -17.17 -18.46 2.63
C GLY A 554 -16.47 -18.69 1.30
N VAL A 555 -16.98 -18.04 0.27
CA VAL A 555 -16.39 -18.00 -1.05
C VAL A 555 -16.57 -16.60 -1.63
N ARG A 556 -15.51 -16.10 -2.24
CA ARG A 556 -15.49 -14.88 -3.04
C ARG A 556 -15.02 -15.23 -4.45
N ASN A 557 -15.66 -14.66 -5.45
CA ASN A 557 -15.20 -14.73 -6.84
C ASN A 557 -14.87 -13.31 -7.32
N ASP A 558 -13.60 -13.02 -7.50
CA ASP A 558 -13.12 -11.76 -8.08
C ASP A 558 -13.03 -11.88 -9.61
N SER A 559 -13.19 -10.75 -10.28
CA SER A 559 -13.02 -10.58 -11.73
C SER A 559 -12.28 -9.29 -11.98
N PHE A 560 -11.21 -9.35 -12.78
CA PHE A 560 -10.38 -8.21 -13.19
C PHE A 560 -10.40 -8.08 -14.71
N ASP A 561 -10.59 -6.88 -15.21
CA ASP A 561 -10.65 -6.57 -16.65
C ASP A 561 -9.84 -5.30 -16.91
N ASN A 562 -8.58 -5.47 -17.29
CA ASN A 562 -7.65 -4.39 -17.64
C ASN A 562 -7.83 -4.04 -19.12
N GLN A 563 -7.95 -2.73 -19.40
CA GLN A 563 -8.24 -2.19 -20.72
C GLN A 563 -7.08 -1.32 -21.21
N ASP A 564 -6.84 -1.33 -22.52
CA ASP A 564 -5.89 -0.47 -23.20
C ASP A 564 -6.38 0.99 -23.30
N ALA A 565 -5.59 1.84 -23.95
CA ALA A 565 -5.91 3.25 -24.19
C ALA A 565 -7.17 3.46 -25.04
N GLU A 566 -7.58 2.48 -25.82
CA GLU A 566 -8.77 2.50 -26.67
C GLU A 566 -10.00 1.86 -25.99
N GLY A 567 -9.85 1.40 -24.73
CA GLY A 567 -10.91 0.77 -23.95
C GLY A 567 -11.17 -0.71 -24.30
N ARG A 568 -10.26 -1.36 -25.04
CA ARG A 568 -10.34 -2.78 -25.35
C ARG A 568 -9.76 -3.60 -24.20
N SER A 569 -10.45 -4.69 -23.83
CA SER A 569 -9.99 -5.62 -22.81
C SER A 569 -8.80 -6.45 -23.33
N TYR A 570 -7.68 -6.49 -22.60
CA TYR A 570 -6.49 -7.26 -22.99
C TYR A 570 -6.02 -8.23 -21.89
N ILE A 571 -6.18 -7.89 -20.59
CA ILE A 571 -6.02 -8.83 -19.48
C ILE A 571 -7.37 -9.02 -18.81
N LYS A 572 -7.97 -10.22 -18.96
CA LYS A 572 -9.26 -10.52 -18.37
C LYS A 572 -9.25 -11.82 -17.58
N MET A 573 -9.45 -11.70 -16.28
CA MET A 573 -9.47 -12.79 -15.31
C MET A 573 -10.83 -12.84 -14.62
N SER A 574 -11.75 -13.73 -15.04
CA SER A 574 -13.15 -13.72 -14.59
C SER A 574 -13.50 -14.77 -13.55
N ARG A 575 -12.61 -15.71 -13.22
CA ARG A 575 -12.90 -16.85 -12.34
C ARG A 575 -11.81 -16.98 -11.28
N GLN A 576 -11.86 -16.08 -10.30
CA GLN A 576 -10.90 -16.07 -9.21
C GLN A 576 -11.59 -16.49 -7.91
N ILE A 577 -11.85 -17.81 -7.80
CA ILE A 577 -12.58 -18.39 -6.69
C ILE A 577 -11.68 -18.47 -5.46
N ALA A 578 -12.02 -17.71 -4.42
CA ALA A 578 -11.31 -17.57 -3.16
C ALA A 578 -12.11 -18.20 -2.02
N PRO A 579 -11.94 -19.51 -1.73
CA PRO A 579 -12.56 -20.13 -0.56
C PRO A 579 -11.89 -19.62 0.71
N ARG A 580 -12.70 -19.48 1.76
CA ARG A 580 -12.26 -19.13 3.12
C ARG A 580 -13.00 -19.99 4.12
N LEU A 581 -12.26 -20.65 4.99
CA LEU A 581 -12.77 -21.52 6.01
C LEU A 581 -12.16 -21.12 7.34
N GLY A 582 -12.96 -21.09 8.38
CA GLY A 582 -12.48 -20.75 9.71
C GLY A 582 -13.30 -21.42 10.81
N PHE A 583 -12.74 -21.41 12.00
CA PHE A 583 -13.46 -21.77 13.21
C PHE A 583 -13.03 -20.88 14.38
N SER A 584 -13.95 -20.66 15.30
CA SER A 584 -13.70 -20.05 16.60
C SER A 584 -14.38 -20.88 17.67
N TRP A 585 -13.58 -21.40 18.60
CA TRP A 585 -14.04 -22.24 19.68
C TRP A 585 -13.74 -21.61 21.05
N ASP A 586 -14.79 -21.20 21.75
CA ASP A 586 -14.71 -20.86 23.17
C ASP A 586 -14.61 -22.14 23.99
N MET A 587 -13.39 -22.55 24.30
CA MET A 587 -13.12 -23.87 24.89
C MET A 587 -13.79 -24.08 26.26
N LYS A 588 -14.08 -22.99 26.98
CA LYS A 588 -14.74 -23.05 28.29
C LYS A 588 -16.21 -22.65 28.24
N GLY A 589 -16.66 -21.99 27.18
CA GLY A 589 -18.02 -21.48 27.04
C GLY A 589 -18.33 -20.25 27.89
N ASP A 590 -17.28 -19.56 28.40
CA ASP A 590 -17.39 -18.39 29.26
C ASP A 590 -16.74 -17.13 28.64
N GLY A 591 -16.29 -17.21 27.37
CA GLY A 591 -15.59 -16.14 26.65
C GLY A 591 -14.15 -15.93 27.09
N SER A 592 -13.62 -16.77 27.99
CA SER A 592 -12.27 -16.58 28.55
C SER A 592 -11.15 -17.27 27.80
N THR A 593 -11.47 -18.25 26.95
CA THR A 593 -10.45 -19.08 26.30
C THR A 593 -10.88 -19.45 24.89
N LYS A 594 -10.20 -18.92 23.92
CA LYS A 594 -10.49 -19.07 22.48
C LYS A 594 -9.40 -19.84 21.76
N LEU A 595 -9.79 -20.88 21.02
CA LEU A 595 -8.98 -21.50 19.96
C LEU A 595 -9.62 -21.13 18.62
N PHE A 596 -8.83 -20.61 17.66
CA PHE A 596 -9.34 -20.23 16.35
C PHE A 596 -8.39 -20.63 15.24
N GLY A 597 -8.91 -20.78 14.04
CA GLY A 597 -8.11 -21.06 12.86
C GLY A 597 -8.76 -20.61 11.58
N ASN A 598 -7.93 -20.37 10.56
CA ASN A 598 -8.35 -19.94 9.25
C ASN A 598 -7.54 -20.62 8.15
N LEU A 599 -8.23 -20.92 7.05
CA LEU A 599 -7.65 -21.29 5.76
C LEU A 599 -8.29 -20.38 4.71
N GLY A 600 -7.50 -19.65 3.96
CA GLY A 600 -8.03 -18.69 2.99
C GLY A 600 -7.18 -18.55 1.74
N ARG A 601 -7.85 -18.24 0.62
CA ARG A 601 -7.25 -17.81 -0.62
C ARG A 601 -7.60 -16.36 -0.91
N TYR A 602 -6.62 -15.61 -1.38
CA TYR A 602 -6.72 -14.17 -1.63
C TYR A 602 -6.09 -13.84 -2.98
N TYR A 603 -6.80 -13.10 -3.83
CA TYR A 603 -6.34 -12.67 -5.14
C TYR A 603 -5.87 -11.22 -5.16
N LEU A 604 -4.88 -10.94 -6.01
CA LEU A 604 -4.34 -9.61 -6.25
C LEU A 604 -4.68 -9.14 -7.66
N PRO A 605 -5.26 -7.93 -7.85
CA PRO A 605 -5.50 -7.38 -9.17
C PRO A 605 -4.19 -6.93 -9.84
N VAL A 606 -4.21 -6.91 -11.16
CA VAL A 606 -3.16 -6.32 -11.99
C VAL A 606 -3.21 -4.79 -11.86
N ALA A 607 -2.09 -4.16 -11.54
CA ALA A 607 -2.00 -2.71 -11.34
C ALA A 607 -2.19 -1.93 -12.66
N ASN A 608 -2.75 -0.72 -12.56
CA ASN A 608 -3.07 0.08 -13.76
C ASN A 608 -1.84 0.58 -14.52
N VAL A 609 -0.68 0.67 -13.85
CA VAL A 609 0.60 0.99 -14.49
C VAL A 609 0.96 0.03 -15.63
N ILE A 610 0.55 -1.24 -15.52
CA ILE A 610 0.73 -2.24 -16.59
C ILE A 610 -0.06 -1.84 -17.83
N ASN A 611 -1.32 -1.37 -17.67
CA ASN A 611 -2.13 -0.90 -18.80
C ASN A 611 -1.43 0.23 -19.55
N ILE A 612 -0.82 1.16 -18.82
CA ILE A 612 -0.14 2.32 -19.39
C ILE A 612 1.12 1.90 -20.15
N LYS A 613 1.95 1.07 -19.53
CA LYS A 613 3.26 0.71 -20.09
C LYS A 613 3.19 -0.38 -21.16
N GLN A 614 2.27 -1.33 -21.04
CA GLN A 614 2.14 -2.45 -21.98
C GLN A 614 1.12 -2.16 -23.08
N ALA A 615 0.01 -1.49 -22.73
CA ALA A 615 -1.10 -1.26 -23.65
C ALA A 615 -1.31 0.23 -23.98
N GLY A 616 -0.30 1.05 -23.75
CA GLY A 616 -0.23 2.46 -24.17
C GLY A 616 0.50 2.60 -25.49
N GLY A 617 0.10 3.59 -26.30
CA GLY A 617 0.86 3.95 -27.51
C GLY A 617 2.16 4.67 -27.13
N LEU A 618 3.23 3.91 -26.87
CA LEU A 618 4.54 4.47 -26.57
C LEU A 618 5.14 5.11 -27.81
N LEU A 619 5.51 6.39 -27.74
CA LEU A 619 6.40 7.04 -28.68
C LEU A 619 7.82 7.07 -28.10
N ASP A 620 8.76 6.40 -28.72
CA ASP A 620 10.20 6.48 -28.43
C ASP A 620 10.98 6.73 -29.73
N GLU A 621 10.96 7.97 -30.15
CA GLU A 621 11.63 8.44 -31.37
C GLU A 621 13.03 8.93 -31.02
N ARG A 622 14.05 8.46 -31.76
CA ARG A 622 15.45 8.82 -31.58
C ARG A 622 16.01 9.33 -32.92
N THR A 623 16.32 10.62 -32.93
CA THR A 623 16.98 11.25 -34.08
C THR A 623 18.41 11.60 -33.69
N TYR A 624 19.36 11.34 -34.57
CA TYR A 624 20.77 11.55 -34.31
C TYR A 624 21.31 12.70 -35.17
N TYR A 625 22.08 13.56 -34.55
CA TYR A 625 22.67 14.75 -35.19
C TYR A 625 24.16 14.84 -34.88
N ALA A 626 24.97 15.36 -35.79
CA ALA A 626 26.33 15.76 -35.47
C ALA A 626 26.30 16.87 -34.38
N PHE A 627 27.27 16.85 -33.48
CA PHE A 627 27.39 17.91 -32.46
C PHE A 627 28.07 19.13 -33.07
N ASP A 628 27.35 20.28 -33.16
CA ASP A 628 27.83 21.52 -33.78
C ASP A 628 28.18 22.61 -32.75
N GLY A 629 28.60 22.22 -31.57
CA GLY A 629 28.93 23.12 -30.45
C GLY A 629 27.79 23.41 -29.49
N TRP A 630 27.96 24.48 -28.72
CA TRP A 630 27.04 24.86 -27.66
C TRP A 630 26.24 26.13 -27.99
N GLU A 631 24.99 26.13 -27.62
CA GLU A 631 24.16 27.31 -27.41
C GLU A 631 24.06 27.57 -25.91
N TYR A 632 24.31 28.83 -25.49
CA TYR A 632 24.23 29.22 -24.09
C TYR A 632 22.96 30.00 -23.82
N LYS A 633 22.26 29.62 -22.74
CA LYS A 633 21.02 30.29 -22.25
C LYS A 633 21.21 30.75 -20.82
N THR A 634 20.93 32.02 -20.54
CA THR A 634 20.97 32.56 -19.17
C THR A 634 19.55 32.63 -18.61
N LEU A 635 19.23 31.78 -17.61
CA LEU A 635 17.92 31.70 -16.95
C LEU A 635 18.12 31.84 -15.43
N ASN A 636 17.34 32.68 -14.80
CA ASN A 636 17.45 32.97 -13.35
C ASN A 636 18.88 33.39 -12.91
N GLY A 637 19.66 34.02 -13.81
CA GLY A 637 21.06 34.41 -13.54
C GLY A 637 22.07 33.23 -13.60
N VAL A 638 21.67 32.07 -14.05
CA VAL A 638 22.53 30.90 -14.26
C VAL A 638 22.68 30.67 -15.76
N GLU A 639 23.90 30.40 -16.21
CA GLU A 639 24.19 30.05 -17.60
C GLU A 639 24.13 28.54 -17.81
N TYR A 640 23.42 28.11 -18.84
CA TYR A 640 23.20 26.71 -19.21
C TYR A 640 23.67 26.47 -20.64
N ALA A 641 24.25 25.28 -20.91
CA ALA A 641 24.63 24.86 -22.22
C ALA A 641 23.63 23.86 -22.82
N VAL A 642 23.17 24.12 -24.03
CA VAL A 642 22.30 23.22 -24.80
C VAL A 642 23.05 22.92 -26.14
N PRO A 643 23.00 21.65 -26.61
CA PRO A 643 23.73 21.32 -27.84
C PRO A 643 23.13 22.01 -29.08
N LYS A 644 23.96 22.53 -29.94
CA LYS A 644 23.60 22.87 -31.33
C LYS A 644 23.55 21.60 -32.13
N LEU A 645 22.47 21.42 -32.90
CA LEU A 645 22.28 20.27 -33.76
C LEU A 645 22.83 20.56 -35.14
N GLY A 646 23.84 19.81 -35.55
CA GLY A 646 24.40 19.82 -36.91
C GLY A 646 23.57 18.93 -37.86
N PRO A 647 24.17 18.43 -38.92
CA PRO A 647 23.52 17.52 -39.87
C PRO A 647 22.95 16.28 -39.19
N GLN A 648 21.78 15.83 -39.63
CA GLN A 648 21.20 14.57 -39.17
C GLN A 648 22.06 13.38 -39.63
N ILE A 649 22.21 12.39 -38.75
CA ILE A 649 23.01 11.19 -38.99
C ILE A 649 22.05 9.98 -39.06
N GLY A 650 21.94 9.41 -40.27
CA GLY A 650 21.10 8.22 -40.48
C GLY A 650 19.59 8.47 -40.38
N PRO A 651 18.78 7.42 -40.41
CA PRO A 651 17.34 7.51 -40.30
C PRO A 651 16.91 7.80 -38.86
N VAL A 652 15.68 8.24 -38.72
CA VAL A 652 15.00 8.28 -37.40
C VAL A 652 14.76 6.82 -36.95
N ASP A 653 15.07 6.55 -35.70
CA ASP A 653 14.84 5.26 -35.07
C ASP A 653 13.63 5.37 -34.11
N ASN A 654 12.54 4.67 -34.42
CA ASN A 654 11.36 4.52 -33.61
C ASN A 654 11.04 3.03 -33.34
N SER A 655 12.03 2.17 -33.45
CA SER A 655 11.89 0.71 -33.26
C SER A 655 11.38 0.31 -31.88
N GLN A 656 11.54 1.18 -30.87
CA GLN A 656 11.07 0.95 -29.49
C GLN A 656 9.63 1.40 -29.25
N GLY A 657 9.03 2.15 -30.18
CA GLY A 657 7.66 2.62 -30.11
C GLY A 657 7.41 3.78 -31.05
N ASP A 658 6.40 3.66 -31.89
CA ASP A 658 6.03 4.64 -32.93
C ASP A 658 4.81 5.52 -32.52
N GLY A 659 4.37 5.43 -31.28
CA GLY A 659 3.20 6.14 -30.76
C GLY A 659 1.88 5.41 -30.97
N THR A 660 1.89 4.21 -31.53
CA THR A 660 0.70 3.37 -31.71
C THR A 660 0.65 2.26 -30.67
N VAL A 661 -0.55 1.79 -30.35
CA VAL A 661 -0.72 0.60 -29.49
C VAL A 661 -0.40 -0.62 -30.34
N GLY A 662 0.58 -1.41 -29.90
CA GLY A 662 0.96 -2.66 -30.56
C GLY A 662 -0.16 -3.72 -30.55
N ASP A 663 0.11 -4.86 -31.14
CA ASP A 663 -0.81 -6.01 -31.08
C ASP A 663 -0.74 -6.65 -29.69
N LEU A 664 -1.68 -6.29 -28.81
CA LEU A 664 -1.76 -6.78 -27.44
C LEU A 664 -1.82 -8.30 -27.30
N ARG A 665 -2.13 -9.02 -28.40
CA ARG A 665 -2.09 -10.49 -28.42
C ARG A 665 -0.67 -11.03 -28.36
N SER A 666 0.32 -10.23 -28.79
CA SER A 666 1.77 -10.54 -28.69
C SER A 666 2.36 -10.12 -27.35
N GLU A 667 1.72 -9.20 -26.63
CA GLU A 667 2.26 -8.59 -25.42
C GLU A 667 1.73 -9.20 -24.12
N VAL A 668 0.73 -10.07 -24.19
CA VAL A 668 0.11 -10.69 -23.00
C VAL A 668 -0.18 -12.15 -23.22
N ASP A 669 0.15 -12.99 -22.25
CA ASP A 669 -0.24 -14.39 -22.26
C ASP A 669 -1.77 -14.53 -22.25
N LYS A 670 -2.32 -15.12 -23.30
CA LYS A 670 -3.76 -15.39 -23.44
C LYS A 670 -4.34 -16.20 -22.28
N ASN A 671 -3.53 -17.04 -21.65
CA ASN A 671 -3.93 -17.97 -20.60
C ASN A 671 -3.29 -17.63 -19.25
N MET A 672 -2.91 -16.37 -19.04
CA MET A 672 -2.25 -15.91 -17.81
C MET A 672 -3.07 -16.25 -16.56
N ASP A 673 -2.44 -16.91 -15.60
CA ASP A 673 -3.05 -17.25 -14.32
C ASP A 673 -3.03 -16.05 -13.35
N PRO A 674 -4.11 -15.84 -12.58
CA PRO A 674 -4.14 -14.75 -11.60
C PRO A 674 -3.18 -14.98 -10.44
N VAL A 675 -2.63 -13.89 -9.91
CA VAL A 675 -1.82 -13.90 -8.69
C VAL A 675 -2.71 -14.17 -7.49
N TYR A 676 -2.34 -15.14 -6.67
CA TYR A 676 -3.03 -15.41 -5.41
C TYR A 676 -2.10 -15.89 -4.31
N GLN A 677 -2.55 -15.75 -3.07
CA GLN A 677 -1.89 -16.26 -1.88
C GLN A 677 -2.82 -17.23 -1.14
N ASP A 678 -2.31 -18.40 -0.79
CA ASP A 678 -2.93 -19.30 0.17
C ASP A 678 -2.37 -19.00 1.57
N GLU A 679 -3.25 -18.97 2.57
CA GLU A 679 -2.94 -18.65 3.96
C GLU A 679 -3.54 -19.68 4.90
N ALA A 680 -2.78 -20.05 5.94
CA ALA A 680 -3.26 -20.82 7.07
C ALA A 680 -2.86 -20.13 8.37
N ILE A 681 -3.82 -19.96 9.29
CA ILE A 681 -3.62 -19.39 10.62
C ILE A 681 -4.21 -20.34 11.66
N LEU A 682 -3.49 -20.54 12.76
CA LEU A 682 -3.98 -21.21 13.96
C LEU A 682 -3.58 -20.39 15.18
N GLY A 683 -4.54 -20.04 16.03
CA GLY A 683 -4.29 -19.17 17.17
C GLY A 683 -5.06 -19.58 18.41
N PHE A 684 -4.48 -19.23 19.56
CA PHE A 684 -5.04 -19.44 20.89
C PHE A 684 -4.99 -18.12 21.65
N GLN A 685 -6.06 -17.79 22.37
CA GLN A 685 -6.14 -16.60 23.23
C GLN A 685 -6.79 -16.99 24.58
N GLN A 686 -6.31 -16.38 25.67
CA GLN A 686 -6.83 -16.63 27.00
C GLN A 686 -6.81 -15.37 27.85
N LEU A 687 -7.89 -15.15 28.61
CA LEU A 687 -7.94 -14.22 29.73
C LEU A 687 -7.20 -14.79 30.94
N ILE A 688 -6.21 -14.05 31.44
CA ILE A 688 -5.55 -14.34 32.71
C ILE A 688 -6.39 -13.77 33.85
N THR A 689 -6.90 -12.55 33.67
CA THR A 689 -7.84 -11.84 34.56
C THR A 689 -8.79 -11.05 33.69
N SER A 690 -9.77 -10.35 34.31
CA SER A 690 -10.66 -9.43 33.57
C SER A 690 -9.95 -8.31 32.79
N GLN A 691 -8.69 -8.03 33.09
CA GLN A 691 -7.90 -6.96 32.45
C GLN A 691 -6.75 -7.49 31.59
N TRP A 692 -6.26 -8.71 31.84
CA TRP A 692 -5.11 -9.28 31.16
C TRP A 692 -5.53 -10.40 30.24
N SER A 693 -5.02 -10.35 29.00
CA SER A 693 -5.12 -11.45 28.04
C SER A 693 -3.76 -11.74 27.43
N TRP A 694 -3.55 -12.99 27.04
CA TRP A 694 -2.41 -13.41 26.24
C TRP A 694 -2.88 -14.24 25.05
N GLY A 695 -2.03 -14.34 24.04
CA GLY A 695 -2.31 -15.15 22.87
C GLY A 695 -1.05 -15.61 22.18
N VAL A 696 -1.20 -16.69 21.43
CA VAL A 696 -0.19 -17.20 20.51
C VAL A 696 -0.86 -17.54 19.19
N SER A 697 -0.23 -17.20 18.07
CA SER A 697 -0.70 -17.61 16.75
C SER A 697 0.45 -18.05 15.85
N ALA A 698 0.16 -18.98 14.96
CA ALA A 698 1.06 -19.42 13.91
C ALA A 698 0.42 -19.10 12.55
N THR A 699 1.19 -18.51 11.66
CA THR A 699 0.75 -18.12 10.30
C THR A 699 1.67 -18.74 9.26
N TYR A 700 1.08 -19.31 8.22
CA TYR A 700 1.79 -19.76 7.02
C TYR A 700 1.13 -19.20 5.76
N ARG A 701 1.94 -18.62 4.84
CA ARG A 701 1.49 -18.05 3.57
C ARG A 701 2.35 -18.56 2.42
N ARG A 702 1.71 -18.72 1.27
CA ARG A 702 2.39 -19.06 0.02
C ARG A 702 1.80 -18.27 -1.14
N LEU A 703 2.64 -17.48 -1.81
CA LEU A 703 2.29 -16.78 -3.03
C LEU A 703 2.37 -17.71 -4.23
N HIS A 704 1.42 -17.59 -5.14
CA HIS A 704 1.31 -18.35 -6.37
C HIS A 704 1.14 -17.44 -7.58
N ASN A 705 1.66 -17.88 -8.73
CA ASN A 705 1.42 -17.28 -10.03
C ASN A 705 1.79 -15.78 -10.11
N ALA A 706 2.92 -15.36 -9.51
CA ALA A 706 3.38 -14.00 -9.73
C ALA A 706 3.45 -13.70 -11.23
N ILE A 707 3.07 -12.48 -11.58
CA ILE A 707 3.07 -11.96 -12.95
C ILE A 707 4.23 -10.99 -13.06
N ASP A 708 4.95 -11.05 -14.18
CA ASP A 708 5.98 -10.08 -14.56
C ASP A 708 6.05 -9.96 -16.07
N ASP A 709 6.75 -8.96 -16.59
CA ASP A 709 7.10 -8.95 -18.01
C ASP A 709 8.37 -9.79 -18.24
N MET A 710 8.40 -10.39 -19.41
CA MET A 710 9.44 -11.31 -19.85
C MET A 710 9.78 -11.00 -21.31
N GLU A 711 11.06 -10.91 -21.67
CA GLU A 711 11.43 -10.80 -23.07
C GLU A 711 11.54 -12.20 -23.69
N ILE A 712 10.63 -12.57 -24.56
CA ILE A 712 10.72 -13.81 -25.34
C ILE A 712 11.47 -13.54 -26.64
N SER A 713 12.73 -13.94 -26.67
CA SER A 713 13.65 -13.67 -27.79
C SER A 713 13.77 -14.85 -28.76
N ALA A 714 13.18 -16.02 -28.46
CA ALA A 714 13.21 -17.19 -29.31
C ALA A 714 11.98 -18.08 -29.06
N THR A 715 11.64 -18.91 -30.04
CA THR A 715 10.59 -19.93 -29.88
C THR A 715 11.10 -21.31 -30.31
N ALA A 716 10.54 -22.37 -29.76
CA ALA A 716 10.89 -23.74 -30.17
C ALA A 716 10.67 -23.99 -31.67
N GLN A 717 9.74 -23.28 -32.28
CA GLN A 717 9.34 -23.43 -33.68
C GLN A 717 10.31 -22.73 -34.65
N CYS A 718 10.73 -21.49 -34.31
CA CYS A 718 11.52 -20.62 -35.20
C CYS A 718 12.96 -20.38 -34.70
N GLY A 719 13.34 -20.95 -33.55
CA GLY A 719 14.66 -20.71 -32.98
C GLY A 719 14.86 -19.24 -32.67
N GLU A 720 16.04 -18.71 -32.97
CA GLU A 720 16.42 -17.30 -32.82
C GLU A 720 15.61 -16.33 -33.68
N ASN A 721 14.97 -16.79 -34.73
CA ASN A 721 14.10 -15.97 -35.59
C ASN A 721 12.69 -15.82 -35.02
N GLY A 722 12.39 -16.48 -33.88
CA GLY A 722 11.09 -16.44 -33.22
C GLY A 722 10.98 -15.35 -32.14
N TYR A 723 11.51 -14.15 -32.38
CA TYR A 723 11.41 -13.02 -31.46
C TYR A 723 9.95 -12.57 -31.32
N ILE A 724 9.46 -12.48 -30.08
CA ILE A 724 8.12 -11.98 -29.74
C ILE A 724 8.22 -10.61 -29.08
N GLY A 725 9.20 -10.41 -28.19
CA GLY A 725 9.36 -9.21 -27.39
C GLY A 725 8.87 -9.35 -25.96
N TRP A 726 8.44 -8.25 -25.37
CA TRP A 726 8.02 -8.17 -23.97
C TRP A 726 6.59 -8.68 -23.76
N VAL A 727 6.48 -9.72 -22.97
CA VAL A 727 5.20 -10.40 -22.71
C VAL A 727 4.87 -10.41 -21.22
N MET A 728 3.70 -9.87 -20.87
CA MET A 728 3.14 -10.02 -19.52
C MET A 728 2.66 -11.46 -19.32
N ALA A 729 3.28 -12.18 -18.39
CA ALA A 729 3.01 -13.60 -18.19
C ALA A 729 3.32 -14.07 -16.76
N ASN A 730 3.11 -15.37 -16.53
CA ASN A 730 3.59 -16.05 -15.33
C ASN A 730 4.93 -16.73 -15.63
N PRO A 731 6.08 -16.23 -15.18
CA PRO A 731 7.38 -16.79 -15.49
C PRO A 731 7.50 -18.30 -15.15
N GLY A 732 8.15 -19.06 -16.04
CA GLY A 732 8.36 -20.49 -15.87
C GLY A 732 7.11 -21.36 -16.05
N LYS A 733 6.08 -20.85 -16.74
CA LYS A 733 4.88 -21.60 -17.18
C LYS A 733 4.79 -21.64 -18.70
N LYS A 734 3.71 -22.23 -19.21
CA LYS A 734 3.38 -22.18 -20.65
C LYS A 734 2.69 -20.83 -20.92
N VAL A 735 3.22 -20.11 -21.87
CA VAL A 735 2.77 -18.79 -22.32
C VAL A 735 2.23 -18.93 -23.74
N THR A 736 1.01 -18.49 -23.99
CA THR A 736 0.36 -18.52 -25.29
C THR A 736 0.15 -17.12 -25.81
N VAL A 737 0.86 -16.77 -26.88
CA VAL A 737 0.86 -15.42 -27.47
C VAL A 737 0.67 -15.48 -28.97
N TRP A 738 0.33 -14.34 -29.57
CA TRP A 738 0.32 -14.16 -31.01
C TRP A 738 1.74 -13.93 -31.49
N GLY A 739 2.21 -14.74 -32.41
CA GLY A 739 3.58 -14.70 -32.91
C GLY A 739 3.69 -15.28 -34.29
N ASP A 740 4.92 -15.37 -34.78
CA ASP A 740 5.26 -15.94 -36.06
C ASP A 740 5.27 -17.47 -35.98
N THR A 741 4.27 -18.13 -36.62
CA THR A 741 4.15 -19.59 -36.63
C THR A 741 4.81 -20.26 -37.82
N ASN A 742 5.17 -19.48 -38.85
CA ASN A 742 5.77 -19.98 -40.07
C ASN A 742 7.24 -19.53 -40.28
N CYS A 743 7.78 -18.76 -39.35
CA CYS A 743 9.17 -18.26 -39.30
C CYS A 743 9.53 -17.30 -40.46
N ASP A 744 8.55 -16.54 -40.94
CA ASP A 744 8.77 -15.54 -42.00
C ASP A 744 9.05 -14.11 -41.47
N GLY A 745 9.06 -13.93 -40.15
CA GLY A 745 9.25 -12.66 -39.45
C GLY A 745 7.96 -11.88 -39.21
N THR A 746 6.79 -12.44 -39.57
CA THR A 746 5.49 -11.75 -39.40
C THR A 746 4.57 -12.57 -38.49
N PRO A 747 4.05 -12.01 -37.37
CA PRO A 747 3.12 -12.71 -36.51
C PRO A 747 1.82 -13.08 -37.25
N ASP A 748 1.49 -14.38 -37.33
CA ASP A 748 0.36 -14.92 -38.10
C ASP A 748 -0.55 -15.86 -37.30
N GLY A 749 -0.18 -16.26 -36.07
CA GLY A 749 -0.94 -17.19 -35.29
C GLY A 749 -0.59 -17.26 -33.81
N TYR A 750 -1.43 -17.98 -33.04
CA TYR A 750 -1.09 -18.26 -31.64
C TYR A 750 -0.10 -19.42 -31.54
N LEU A 751 0.97 -19.20 -30.81
CA LEU A 751 1.94 -20.22 -30.43
C LEU A 751 2.05 -20.33 -28.91
N THR A 752 2.55 -21.46 -28.44
CA THR A 752 2.74 -21.70 -27.00
C THR A 752 4.20 -21.99 -26.73
N VAL A 753 4.81 -21.14 -25.90
CA VAL A 753 6.19 -21.25 -25.41
C VAL A 753 6.18 -21.84 -24.00
N ASP A 754 6.88 -22.96 -23.78
CA ASP A 754 7.08 -23.51 -22.41
C ASP A 754 8.22 -22.75 -21.72
N THR A 755 7.90 -21.60 -21.18
CA THR A 755 8.92 -20.71 -20.56
C THR A 755 9.63 -21.32 -19.33
N SER A 756 9.30 -22.53 -18.92
CA SER A 756 10.12 -23.28 -17.96
C SER A 756 11.35 -23.94 -18.60
N LYS A 757 11.46 -23.95 -19.92
CA LYS A 757 12.51 -24.64 -20.67
C LYS A 757 13.11 -23.81 -21.79
N GLU A 758 12.33 -22.95 -22.41
CA GLU A 758 12.62 -22.24 -23.66
C GLU A 758 12.11 -20.79 -23.61
N GLY A 759 12.33 -20.01 -24.66
CA GLY A 759 11.86 -18.64 -24.81
C GLY A 759 12.99 -17.61 -24.86
N TRP A 760 14.18 -17.92 -24.39
CA TRP A 760 15.35 -17.05 -24.49
C TRP A 760 16.44 -17.67 -25.36
N ALA A 761 16.87 -16.98 -26.40
CA ALA A 761 17.95 -17.39 -27.28
C ALA A 761 19.31 -17.33 -26.56
N MET A 762 20.09 -18.39 -26.70
CA MET A 762 21.46 -18.45 -26.20
C MET A 762 22.46 -18.42 -27.38
N TYR A 763 23.57 -17.73 -27.16
CA TYR A 763 24.65 -17.60 -28.15
C TYR A 763 26.01 -17.94 -27.53
N ASP A 764 26.94 -18.45 -28.34
CA ASP A 764 28.35 -18.55 -27.95
C ASP A 764 29.08 -17.19 -28.10
N ALA A 765 30.37 -17.15 -27.75
CA ALA A 765 31.17 -15.96 -27.84
C ALA A 765 31.40 -15.45 -29.30
N ASP A 766 31.19 -16.32 -30.28
CA ASP A 766 31.29 -16.01 -31.71
C ASP A 766 29.94 -15.58 -32.30
N GLY A 767 28.86 -15.55 -31.47
CA GLY A 767 27.52 -15.17 -31.88
C GLY A 767 26.72 -16.30 -32.53
N ASN A 768 27.15 -17.56 -32.45
CA ASN A 768 26.37 -18.69 -32.97
C ASN A 768 25.30 -19.09 -32.00
N TYR A 769 24.07 -19.34 -32.50
CA TYR A 769 22.93 -19.77 -31.71
C TYR A 769 23.16 -21.18 -31.13
N LEU A 770 23.06 -21.30 -29.80
CA LEU A 770 23.27 -22.53 -29.04
C LEU A 770 21.96 -23.23 -28.60
N GLY A 771 20.79 -22.62 -28.85
CA GLY A 771 19.52 -23.08 -28.39
C GLY A 771 18.82 -22.12 -27.46
N GLN A 772 17.96 -22.63 -26.59
CA GLN A 772 17.09 -21.79 -25.74
C GLN A 772 17.17 -22.15 -24.26
N ARG A 773 16.79 -21.19 -23.42
CA ARG A 773 16.62 -21.39 -21.99
C ARG A 773 15.31 -20.77 -21.51
N GLY A 774 14.78 -21.34 -20.43
CA GLY A 774 13.58 -20.87 -19.78
C GLY A 774 13.85 -20.30 -18.38
N TRP A 775 12.81 -19.70 -17.79
CA TRP A 775 12.80 -18.98 -16.51
C TRP A 775 12.55 -19.89 -15.32
N VAL A 776 13.05 -19.48 -14.17
CA VAL A 776 12.70 -20.07 -12.87
C VAL A 776 11.30 -19.59 -12.44
N LYS A 777 10.55 -20.47 -11.76
CA LYS A 777 9.21 -20.10 -11.25
C LYS A 777 9.31 -19.15 -10.05
N PRO A 778 8.51 -18.09 -10.00
CA PRO A 778 8.38 -17.23 -8.82
C PRO A 778 7.95 -18.01 -7.59
N LYS A 779 8.55 -17.70 -6.43
CA LYS A 779 8.24 -18.32 -5.15
C LYS A 779 8.31 -17.30 -4.03
N ARG A 780 7.32 -17.34 -3.13
CA ARG A 780 7.39 -16.71 -1.81
C ARG A 780 6.66 -17.55 -0.80
N THR A 781 7.29 -17.79 0.34
CA THR A 781 6.69 -18.42 1.51
C THR A 781 6.99 -17.60 2.74
N TYR A 782 5.97 -17.40 3.57
CA TYR A 782 6.10 -16.74 4.86
C TYR A 782 5.59 -17.66 5.95
N ALA A 783 6.35 -17.81 7.03
CA ALA A 783 5.94 -18.51 8.23
C ALA A 783 6.24 -17.64 9.44
N ALA A 784 5.33 -17.58 10.41
CA ALA A 784 5.53 -16.80 11.62
C ALA A 784 4.89 -17.45 12.84
N VAL A 785 5.49 -17.21 14.00
CA VAL A 785 4.88 -17.42 15.32
C VAL A 785 4.85 -16.09 16.04
N GLU A 786 3.70 -15.76 16.58
CA GLU A 786 3.41 -14.50 17.25
C GLU A 786 2.91 -14.75 18.67
N LEU A 787 3.47 -14.02 19.63
CA LEU A 787 3.04 -13.98 21.02
C LEU A 787 2.52 -12.60 21.33
N GLN A 788 1.38 -12.51 22.05
CA GLN A 788 0.78 -11.26 22.48
C GLN A 788 0.49 -11.29 23.97
N LEU A 789 0.64 -10.15 24.63
CA LEU A 789 0.23 -9.90 26.00
C LEU A 789 -0.41 -8.53 26.07
N ASN A 790 -1.67 -8.46 26.46
CA ASN A 790 -2.46 -7.25 26.50
C ASN A 790 -3.00 -6.99 27.89
N ARG A 791 -3.01 -5.73 28.28
CA ARG A 791 -3.71 -5.23 29.45
C ARG A 791 -4.63 -4.08 29.04
N ALA A 792 -5.92 -4.24 29.29
CA ALA A 792 -6.93 -3.22 29.03
C ALA A 792 -6.71 -1.98 29.92
N TRP A 793 -7.11 -0.80 29.43
CA TRP A 793 -7.10 0.43 30.22
C TRP A 793 -8.11 0.36 31.36
N ASP A 794 -7.67 0.67 32.56
CA ASP A 794 -8.47 0.66 33.79
C ASP A 794 -8.48 2.03 34.52
N GLU A 795 -8.39 3.13 33.75
CA GLU A 795 -8.20 4.50 34.22
C GLU A 795 -6.82 4.78 34.83
N LYS A 796 -6.01 3.76 35.03
CA LYS A 796 -4.64 3.86 35.59
C LYS A 796 -3.58 3.57 34.55
N TRP A 797 -3.64 2.43 33.85
CA TRP A 797 -2.67 2.07 32.83
C TRP A 797 -3.16 1.00 31.86
N ALA A 798 -2.59 1.01 30.67
CA ALA A 798 -2.77 0.00 29.64
C ALA A 798 -1.42 -0.42 29.07
N MET A 799 -1.36 -1.64 28.54
CA MET A 799 -0.16 -2.18 27.90
C MET A 799 -0.54 -3.16 26.78
N ASN A 800 0.18 -3.08 25.64
CA ASN A 800 0.17 -4.12 24.63
C ASN A 800 1.62 -4.48 24.32
N ALA A 801 1.93 -5.77 24.40
CA ALA A 801 3.23 -6.31 24.02
C ALA A 801 3.04 -7.40 22.97
N SER A 802 3.88 -7.44 21.96
CA SER A 802 3.93 -8.52 20.99
C SER A 802 5.35 -8.88 20.61
N TYR A 803 5.55 -10.16 20.35
CA TYR A 803 6.77 -10.69 19.77
C TYR A 803 6.43 -11.56 18.58
N THR A 804 7.04 -11.28 17.44
CA THR A 804 6.86 -12.04 16.21
C THR A 804 8.21 -12.61 15.79
N MET A 805 8.26 -13.93 15.57
CA MET A 805 9.39 -14.62 14.94
C MET A 805 8.94 -15.10 13.57
N SER A 806 9.61 -14.67 12.49
CA SER A 806 9.15 -14.95 11.14
C SER A 806 10.28 -15.33 10.17
N TRP A 807 9.91 -16.01 9.09
CA TRP A 807 10.74 -16.40 7.96
C TRP A 807 10.02 -16.05 6.66
N ASN A 808 10.63 -15.19 5.85
CA ASN A 808 10.14 -14.83 4.51
C ASN A 808 11.18 -15.28 3.47
N ARG A 809 10.86 -16.28 2.66
CA ARG A 809 11.80 -16.92 1.73
C ARG A 809 11.22 -17.08 0.33
N GLY A 810 12.11 -16.98 -0.67
CA GLY A 810 11.74 -17.17 -2.06
C GLY A 810 12.73 -16.52 -3.01
N ASN A 811 12.28 -16.32 -4.24
CA ASN A 811 13.01 -15.63 -5.31
C ASN A 811 12.21 -14.46 -5.91
N ALA A 812 10.99 -14.19 -5.41
CA ALA A 812 10.15 -13.06 -5.78
C ALA A 812 9.49 -12.49 -4.54
N GLU A 813 9.61 -11.18 -4.31
CA GLU A 813 8.96 -10.49 -3.19
C GLU A 813 7.45 -10.37 -3.40
N GLY A 814 7.04 -10.14 -4.62
CA GLY A 814 5.69 -9.84 -5.07
C GLY A 814 5.75 -8.93 -6.29
N PRO A 815 4.82 -7.98 -6.43
CA PRO A 815 4.77 -7.12 -7.61
C PRO A 815 5.88 -6.05 -7.69
N VAL A 816 6.73 -5.89 -6.69
CA VAL A 816 7.89 -4.98 -6.69
C VAL A 816 9.17 -5.72 -6.34
N ASN A 817 10.34 -5.13 -6.59
CA ASN A 817 11.64 -5.65 -6.21
C ASN A 817 12.36 -4.66 -5.29
N SER A 818 12.29 -4.90 -3.99
CA SER A 818 12.95 -4.05 -2.98
C SER A 818 14.46 -4.27 -2.88
N ASP A 819 15.02 -5.33 -3.47
CA ASP A 819 16.47 -5.57 -3.48
C ASP A 819 17.21 -4.57 -4.40
N THR A 820 16.54 -4.12 -5.46
CA THR A 820 17.10 -3.24 -6.51
C THR A 820 16.33 -1.92 -6.62
N ASP A 821 15.50 -1.61 -5.61
CA ASP A 821 14.69 -0.38 -5.53
C ASP A 821 13.72 -0.18 -6.71
N PHE A 822 13.22 -1.29 -7.28
CA PHE A 822 12.36 -1.28 -8.46
C PHE A 822 10.87 -1.33 -8.05
N ASP A 823 10.15 -0.22 -8.20
CA ASP A 823 8.75 -0.03 -7.77
C ASP A 823 7.71 -0.14 -8.89
N ASP A 824 8.11 -0.49 -10.10
CA ASP A 824 7.21 -0.73 -11.24
C ASP A 824 6.40 -2.02 -11.00
N THR A 825 5.21 -1.85 -10.46
CA THR A 825 4.38 -2.95 -9.97
C THR A 825 3.98 -3.92 -11.08
N GLY A 826 4.45 -5.17 -10.98
CA GLY A 826 4.20 -6.25 -11.94
C GLY A 826 5.00 -6.15 -13.25
N ARG A 827 6.00 -5.25 -13.28
CA ARG A 827 7.01 -5.12 -14.33
C ARG A 827 8.35 -4.87 -13.67
N THR A 828 8.87 -5.90 -13.03
CA THR A 828 10.15 -5.81 -12.32
C THR A 828 11.26 -6.39 -13.19
N GLU A 829 12.50 -6.03 -12.91
CA GLU A 829 13.63 -6.64 -13.61
C GLU A 829 13.84 -8.13 -13.29
N ASN A 830 13.12 -8.68 -12.31
CA ASN A 830 13.38 -10.03 -11.81
C ASN A 830 13.23 -11.14 -12.85
N PHE A 831 12.41 -10.92 -13.87
CA PHE A 831 12.10 -11.94 -14.87
C PHE A 831 12.23 -11.43 -16.29
N ASP A 832 12.90 -10.30 -16.52
CA ASP A 832 13.18 -9.75 -17.83
C ASP A 832 13.82 -10.82 -18.74
N ASP A 833 14.85 -11.45 -18.25
CA ASP A 833 15.46 -12.62 -18.87
C ASP A 833 15.64 -13.78 -17.86
N PRO A 834 15.98 -15.00 -18.32
CA PRO A 834 16.12 -16.16 -17.43
C PRO A 834 17.25 -16.04 -16.40
N TRP A 835 18.21 -15.16 -16.63
CA TRP A 835 19.43 -15.05 -15.85
C TRP A 835 19.26 -14.18 -14.60
N VAL A 836 18.43 -13.14 -14.67
CA VAL A 836 18.28 -12.15 -13.58
C VAL A 836 17.92 -12.80 -12.26
N ASN A 837 17.01 -13.77 -12.24
CA ASN A 837 16.57 -14.43 -11.01
C ASN A 837 17.15 -15.85 -10.81
N LEU A 838 18.05 -16.29 -11.70
CA LEU A 838 18.71 -17.57 -11.60
C LEU A 838 19.61 -17.59 -10.34
N GLY A 839 19.34 -18.51 -9.41
CA GLY A 839 20.11 -18.62 -8.16
C GLY A 839 19.67 -17.69 -7.04
N GLY A 840 18.64 -16.85 -7.27
CA GLY A 840 18.18 -15.83 -6.33
C GLY A 840 17.30 -16.33 -5.16
N ASP A 841 17.04 -17.62 -5.01
CA ASP A 841 16.23 -18.17 -3.91
C ASP A 841 16.94 -17.99 -2.54
N GLY A 842 16.32 -17.27 -1.63
CA GLY A 842 16.87 -16.95 -0.32
C GLY A 842 15.92 -16.23 0.61
N TYR A 843 16.42 -15.42 1.54
CA TYR A 843 15.62 -14.55 2.39
C TYR A 843 15.26 -13.29 1.64
N LEU A 844 13.96 -12.98 1.58
CA LEU A 844 13.42 -11.83 0.87
C LEU A 844 13.61 -10.51 1.66
N PRO A 845 13.62 -9.33 1.01
CA PRO A 845 13.93 -8.04 1.62
C PRO A 845 13.12 -7.70 2.87
N ASN A 846 11.84 -8.11 2.91
CA ASN A 846 10.92 -7.87 4.04
C ASN A 846 11.05 -8.91 5.17
N ASP A 847 12.04 -9.81 5.13
CA ASP A 847 12.30 -10.75 6.24
C ASP A 847 12.83 -10.02 7.46
N ARG A 848 12.04 -10.01 8.52
CA ARG A 848 12.44 -9.56 9.85
C ARG A 848 12.33 -10.73 10.80
N ARG A 849 13.46 -11.39 11.07
CA ARG A 849 13.48 -12.63 11.86
C ARG A 849 12.83 -12.47 13.22
N HIS A 850 13.08 -11.37 13.88
CA HIS A 850 12.58 -11.06 15.21
C HIS A 850 12.01 -9.65 15.22
N GLN A 851 10.82 -9.49 15.76
CA GLN A 851 10.19 -8.20 15.98
C GLN A 851 9.58 -8.18 17.38
N PHE A 852 9.87 -7.16 18.15
CA PHE A 852 9.30 -6.90 19.46
C PHE A 852 8.65 -5.52 19.45
N LYS A 853 7.40 -5.44 19.89
CA LYS A 853 6.65 -4.18 20.06
C LYS A 853 6.09 -4.13 21.47
N LEU A 854 6.23 -2.99 22.11
CA LEU A 854 5.66 -2.71 23.43
C LEU A 854 5.13 -1.28 23.43
N ARG A 855 3.87 -1.14 23.74
CA ARG A 855 3.24 0.17 23.95
C ARG A 855 2.47 0.20 25.23
N GLY A 856 2.41 1.36 25.86
CA GLY A 856 1.67 1.52 27.10
C GLY A 856 1.43 2.96 27.46
N THR A 857 0.47 3.14 28.33
CA THR A 857 0.08 4.43 28.91
C THR A 857 -0.10 4.29 30.41
N TYR A 858 0.27 5.31 31.17
CA TYR A 858 0.18 5.33 32.64
C TYR A 858 -0.29 6.71 33.14
N ALA A 859 -1.39 6.76 33.86
CA ALA A 859 -1.87 7.95 34.54
C ALA A 859 -1.12 8.10 35.88
N LEU A 860 -0.17 9.03 35.92
CA LEU A 860 0.55 9.40 37.17
C LEU A 860 -0.42 10.01 38.18
N THR A 861 -1.24 10.93 37.68
CA THR A 861 -2.32 11.61 38.41
C THR A 861 -3.51 11.80 37.46
N PRO A 862 -4.66 12.28 37.90
CA PRO A 862 -5.77 12.63 36.99
C PRO A 862 -5.35 13.67 35.91
N HIS A 863 -4.32 14.48 36.16
CA HIS A 863 -3.84 15.52 35.25
C HIS A 863 -2.61 15.12 34.44
N TRP A 864 -1.84 14.16 34.88
CA TRP A 864 -0.58 13.79 34.21
C TRP A 864 -0.59 12.36 33.73
N GLN A 865 -0.32 12.18 32.46
CA GLN A 865 -0.29 10.87 31.79
C GLN A 865 1.02 10.69 31.02
N LEU A 866 1.61 9.51 31.14
CA LEU A 866 2.76 9.07 30.36
C LEU A 866 2.31 8.12 29.25
N GLY A 867 2.95 8.21 28.11
CA GLY A 867 2.83 7.24 27.02
C GLY A 867 4.20 6.79 26.55
N ALA A 868 4.32 5.53 26.16
CA ALA A 868 5.53 5.00 25.56
C ALA A 868 5.20 4.01 24.43
N ASP A 869 6.05 3.99 23.41
CA ASP A 869 6.00 3.03 22.30
C ASP A 869 7.43 2.58 21.98
N VAL A 870 7.65 1.27 22.01
CA VAL A 870 8.94 0.63 21.72
C VAL A 870 8.76 -0.29 20.52
N ASN A 871 9.61 -0.16 19.54
CA ASN A 871 9.70 -1.09 18.41
C ASN A 871 11.16 -1.52 18.24
N ALA A 872 11.41 -2.83 18.31
CA ALA A 872 12.72 -3.41 18.06
C ALA A 872 12.57 -4.52 17.00
N ALA A 873 13.35 -4.46 15.93
CA ALA A 873 13.31 -5.45 14.88
C ALA A 873 14.70 -5.83 14.39
N SER A 874 14.89 -7.11 14.07
CA SER A 874 16.10 -7.55 13.38
C SER A 874 16.19 -6.91 12.00
N GLY A 875 17.39 -6.58 11.56
CA GLY A 875 17.63 -6.03 10.23
C GLY A 875 17.23 -7.00 9.11
N GLY A 876 16.93 -6.43 7.94
CA GLY A 876 16.69 -7.17 6.70
C GLY A 876 17.94 -7.95 6.24
N PRO A 877 17.78 -8.93 5.34
CA PRO A 877 18.91 -9.65 4.74
C PRO A 877 19.73 -8.71 3.84
N ILE A 878 21.00 -9.02 3.66
CA ILE A 878 21.90 -8.37 2.70
C ILE A 878 22.21 -9.37 1.59
N THR A 879 21.91 -8.99 0.37
CA THR A 879 22.27 -9.69 -0.85
C THR A 879 23.61 -9.14 -1.38
N GLY A 880 24.35 -9.88 -2.16
CA GLY A 880 25.53 -9.38 -2.87
C GLY A 880 25.34 -9.64 -4.35
N PHE A 881 25.05 -8.60 -5.12
CA PHE A 881 24.88 -8.70 -6.55
C PHE A 881 26.22 -8.71 -7.27
N GLY A 882 26.34 -9.55 -8.26
CA GLY A 882 27.44 -9.56 -9.20
C GLY A 882 27.04 -9.01 -10.57
N VAL A 883 27.99 -9.05 -11.50
CA VAL A 883 27.79 -8.76 -12.93
C VAL A 883 28.11 -10.01 -13.74
N GLY A 884 27.17 -10.39 -14.60
CA GLY A 884 27.26 -11.61 -15.39
C GLY A 884 27.06 -12.88 -14.57
N ASN A 885 26.98 -13.98 -15.27
CA ASN A 885 26.79 -15.32 -14.73
C ASN A 885 27.42 -16.35 -15.69
N PRO A 886 27.42 -17.65 -15.40
CA PRO A 886 28.04 -18.67 -16.28
C PRO A 886 27.50 -18.72 -17.71
N TYR A 887 26.41 -18.05 -18.00
CA TYR A 887 25.67 -18.13 -19.27
C TYR A 887 25.57 -16.80 -19.99
N ASP A 888 25.68 -15.67 -19.26
CA ASP A 888 25.55 -14.33 -19.76
C ASP A 888 26.52 -13.37 -19.05
N ALA A 889 27.35 -12.68 -19.84
CA ALA A 889 28.38 -11.76 -19.33
C ALA A 889 27.85 -10.35 -19.05
N THR A 890 26.64 -10.00 -19.49
CA THR A 890 26.11 -8.62 -19.44
C THR A 890 25.06 -8.41 -18.37
N ASN A 891 24.62 -9.46 -17.69
CA ASN A 891 23.55 -9.40 -16.71
C ASN A 891 23.94 -8.58 -15.47
N TYR A 892 23.19 -7.54 -15.16
CA TYR A 892 23.28 -6.75 -13.92
C TYR A 892 22.48 -7.41 -12.80
N HIS A 893 22.76 -7.07 -11.53
CA HIS A 893 22.09 -7.60 -10.35
C HIS A 893 22.04 -9.13 -10.32
N SER A 894 23.11 -9.76 -10.84
CA SER A 894 23.23 -11.21 -10.91
C SER A 894 23.38 -11.83 -9.54
N TYR A 895 22.71 -12.97 -9.29
CA TYR A 895 22.94 -13.80 -8.12
C TYR A 895 24.14 -14.74 -8.29
N PHE A 896 25.11 -14.34 -9.11
CA PHE A 896 26.41 -14.93 -9.27
C PHE A 896 27.48 -13.87 -9.16
N ILE A 897 28.61 -14.23 -8.61
CA ILE A 897 29.81 -13.41 -8.51
C ILE A 897 30.96 -14.12 -9.23
N CYS A 898 31.70 -13.41 -10.05
CA CYS A 898 32.89 -13.95 -10.66
C CYS A 898 34.01 -14.04 -9.60
N VAL A 899 34.63 -15.21 -9.44
CA VAL A 899 35.66 -15.46 -8.42
C VAL A 899 37.04 -15.81 -9.00
N GLN A 900 37.11 -16.31 -10.27
CA GLN A 900 38.36 -16.64 -10.91
C GLN A 900 38.29 -16.39 -12.43
N ASN A 901 39.41 -16.03 -13.03
CA ASN A 901 39.55 -15.77 -14.47
C ASN A 901 38.55 -14.73 -15.01
N CYS A 902 38.13 -13.77 -14.18
CA CYS A 902 37.10 -12.81 -14.52
C CYS A 902 37.44 -11.92 -15.71
N ASP A 903 38.72 -11.62 -15.89
CA ASP A 903 39.23 -10.83 -17.02
C ASP A 903 39.40 -11.64 -18.34
N SER A 904 39.08 -12.95 -18.31
CA SER A 904 39.13 -13.76 -19.51
C SER A 904 38.15 -13.23 -20.57
N PRO A 905 38.59 -13.02 -21.82
CA PRO A 905 37.67 -12.68 -22.89
C PRO A 905 36.72 -13.83 -23.26
N VAL A 906 37.12 -15.07 -22.89
CA VAL A 906 36.30 -16.29 -23.09
C VAL A 906 35.47 -16.53 -21.86
N SER A 907 34.16 -16.43 -21.97
CA SER A 907 33.21 -16.52 -20.85
C SER A 907 33.25 -17.88 -20.17
N GLU A 908 33.46 -18.98 -20.88
CA GLU A 908 33.55 -20.36 -20.37
C GLU A 908 34.75 -20.60 -19.43
N ASN A 909 35.77 -19.74 -19.52
CA ASN A 909 36.92 -19.80 -18.62
C ASN A 909 36.70 -19.10 -17.29
N ARG A 910 35.64 -18.29 -17.18
CA ARG A 910 35.27 -17.56 -15.96
C ARG A 910 34.65 -18.51 -14.96
N VAL A 911 34.99 -18.38 -13.69
CA VAL A 911 34.41 -19.17 -12.60
C VAL A 911 33.50 -18.29 -11.77
N TYR A 912 32.25 -18.69 -11.70
CA TYR A 912 31.23 -17.99 -10.92
C TYR A 912 30.81 -18.78 -9.69
N GLU A 913 30.54 -18.08 -8.59
CA GLU A 913 29.98 -18.62 -7.37
C GLU A 913 28.56 -18.04 -7.15
N ARG A 914 27.62 -18.85 -6.65
CA ARG A 914 26.27 -18.39 -6.33
C ARG A 914 26.26 -17.41 -5.16
N SER A 915 25.49 -16.34 -5.31
CA SER A 915 25.23 -15.29 -4.32
C SER A 915 23.73 -15.16 -4.05
N PRO A 916 23.06 -16.17 -3.46
CA PRO A 916 21.63 -16.12 -3.22
C PRO A 916 21.25 -15.00 -2.24
N ARG A 917 19.98 -14.59 -2.26
CA ARG A 917 19.44 -13.56 -1.37
C ARG A 917 19.76 -13.81 0.09
N GLY A 918 20.29 -12.80 0.76
CA GLY A 918 20.65 -12.84 2.18
C GLY A 918 21.93 -13.60 2.52
N LYS A 919 22.76 -13.98 1.52
CA LYS A 919 24.04 -14.67 1.74
C LYS A 919 24.99 -13.86 2.61
N TYR A 920 24.97 -12.53 2.52
CA TYR A 920 25.94 -11.65 3.18
C TYR A 920 25.50 -11.17 4.57
N GLY A 921 24.52 -11.84 5.17
CA GLY A 921 24.08 -11.58 6.55
C GLY A 921 22.88 -10.66 6.62
N ARG A 922 22.84 -9.83 7.66
CA ARG A 922 21.71 -8.93 7.93
C ARG A 922 22.19 -7.54 8.30
N LEU A 923 21.37 -6.56 8.01
CA LEU A 923 21.47 -5.21 8.56
C LEU A 923 21.42 -5.24 10.09
N PRO A 924 21.90 -4.19 10.76
CA PRO A 924 21.78 -4.05 12.20
C PRO A 924 20.31 -4.12 12.68
N TRP A 925 20.14 -4.47 13.96
CA TRP A 925 18.83 -4.29 14.60
C TRP A 925 18.43 -2.83 14.58
N THR A 926 17.16 -2.57 14.32
CA THR A 926 16.56 -1.26 14.54
C THR A 926 15.89 -1.23 15.89
N PHE A 927 16.04 -0.13 16.62
CA PHE A 927 15.40 0.11 17.90
C PHE A 927 14.86 1.52 17.95
N THR A 928 13.58 1.66 18.28
CA THR A 928 12.95 2.96 18.47
C THR A 928 12.20 2.97 19.80
N LEU A 929 12.49 3.96 20.63
CA LEU A 929 11.73 4.29 21.83
C LEU A 929 11.12 5.68 21.64
N ASN A 930 9.80 5.76 21.58
CA ASN A 930 9.03 6.99 21.62
C ASN A 930 8.47 7.18 23.03
N ALA A 931 8.53 8.38 23.58
CA ALA A 931 8.00 8.69 24.88
C ALA A 931 7.23 10.01 24.86
N GLY A 932 6.14 10.09 25.61
CA GLY A 932 5.33 11.29 25.70
C GLY A 932 4.80 11.54 27.11
N ILE A 933 4.64 12.80 27.45
CA ILE A 933 3.98 13.26 28.67
C ILE A 933 2.85 14.20 28.29
N SER A 934 1.68 13.97 28.86
CA SER A 934 0.51 14.82 28.66
C SER A 934 0.07 15.45 29.97
N TYR A 935 -0.21 16.76 29.94
CA TYR A 935 -0.95 17.45 30.97
C TYR A 935 -2.39 17.64 30.52
N ILE A 936 -3.33 17.27 31.37
CA ILE A 936 -4.76 17.26 31.09
C ILE A 936 -5.45 18.11 32.14
N GLN A 937 -6.12 19.17 31.73
CA GLN A 937 -6.90 20.06 32.60
C GLN A 937 -8.37 20.01 32.16
N PRO A 938 -9.22 19.25 32.87
CA PRO A 938 -10.67 19.35 32.67
C PRO A 938 -11.19 20.73 33.10
N PHE A 939 -12.17 21.24 32.39
CA PHE A 939 -12.95 22.43 32.76
C PHE A 939 -14.43 22.15 32.48
N ASP A 940 -15.32 23.03 32.90
CA ASP A 940 -16.76 22.84 32.67
C ASP A 940 -17.07 22.79 31.17
N GLY A 941 -17.56 21.65 30.72
CA GLY A 941 -17.90 21.38 29.33
C GLY A 941 -16.73 20.97 28.44
N GLY A 942 -15.48 20.80 28.96
CA GLY A 942 -14.37 20.45 28.09
C GLY A 942 -13.07 20.04 28.74
N GLU A 943 -12.02 19.98 27.91
CA GLU A 943 -10.68 19.57 28.29
C GLU A 943 -9.63 20.41 27.55
N PHE A 944 -8.63 20.91 28.28
CA PHE A 944 -7.38 21.40 27.71
C PHE A 944 -6.30 20.34 27.89
N ARG A 945 -5.54 20.07 26.84
CA ARG A 945 -4.45 19.09 26.87
C ARG A 945 -3.20 19.67 26.24
N VAL A 946 -2.05 19.42 26.86
CA VAL A 946 -0.73 19.69 26.31
C VAL A 946 0.04 18.37 26.32
N LYS A 947 0.53 17.93 25.18
CA LYS A 947 1.33 16.71 25.02
C LYS A 947 2.69 17.06 24.42
N LEU A 948 3.74 16.71 25.12
CA LEU A 948 5.10 16.72 24.59
C LEU A 948 5.49 15.28 24.27
N ALA A 949 5.79 15.00 23.01
CA ALA A 949 6.23 13.68 22.55
C ALA A 949 7.65 13.80 21.98
N VAL A 950 8.51 12.84 22.32
CA VAL A 950 9.85 12.68 21.77
C VAL A 950 9.90 11.36 21.04
N TYR A 951 10.13 11.43 19.75
CA TYR A 951 10.26 10.27 18.86
C TYR A 951 11.73 9.90 18.76
N ASN A 952 12.03 8.59 18.73
CA ASN A 952 13.38 8.06 18.79
C ASN A 952 14.20 8.72 19.92
N LEU A 953 13.69 8.63 21.14
CA LEU A 953 14.26 9.30 22.34
C LEU A 953 15.76 9.04 22.50
N LEU A 954 16.23 7.83 22.16
CA LEU A 954 17.64 7.45 22.27
C LEU A 954 18.48 7.89 21.07
N ASN A 955 17.88 8.56 20.09
CA ASN A 955 18.53 9.04 18.87
C ASN A 955 19.33 7.96 18.13
N GLN A 956 18.75 6.75 18.00
CA GLN A 956 19.37 5.66 17.25
C GLN A 956 19.31 5.96 15.74
N LYS A 957 20.44 5.78 15.07
CA LYS A 957 20.61 6.04 13.63
C LYS A 957 21.14 4.78 12.91
N HIS A 958 20.64 3.61 13.30
CA HIS A 958 21.05 2.36 12.66
C HIS A 958 20.74 2.33 11.17
N THR A 959 21.65 1.72 10.41
CA THR A 959 21.53 1.53 8.97
C THR A 959 20.32 0.65 8.66
N THR A 960 19.47 1.10 7.74
CA THR A 960 18.25 0.41 7.27
C THR A 960 18.31 -0.04 5.82
N ALA A 961 19.26 0.50 5.04
CA ALA A 961 19.57 0.09 3.67
C ALA A 961 21.08 0.25 3.40
N VAL A 962 21.63 -0.60 2.56
CA VAL A 962 23.02 -0.56 2.11
C VAL A 962 23.07 -0.82 0.61
N ASP A 963 24.15 -0.37 -0.02
CA ASP A 963 24.50 -0.79 -1.37
C ASP A 963 24.74 -2.31 -1.39
N GLN A 964 24.08 -2.99 -2.28
CA GLN A 964 24.12 -4.44 -2.41
C GLN A 964 24.93 -4.92 -3.63
N ASP A 965 25.51 -4.00 -4.41
CA ASP A 965 26.35 -4.31 -5.56
C ASP A 965 27.73 -4.77 -5.10
N LEU A 966 27.89 -6.09 -4.99
CA LEU A 966 29.16 -6.70 -4.61
C LEU A 966 30.20 -6.54 -5.70
N GLN A 967 29.77 -6.58 -6.97
CA GLN A 967 30.59 -6.33 -8.16
C GLN A 967 29.86 -5.35 -9.07
N THR A 968 30.56 -4.34 -9.56
CA THR A 968 30.05 -3.34 -10.55
C THR A 968 30.58 -3.62 -11.97
N SER A 969 31.43 -4.61 -12.11
CA SER A 969 31.96 -5.13 -13.37
C SER A 969 32.33 -6.60 -13.17
N ILE A 970 32.55 -7.33 -14.26
CA ILE A 970 33.05 -8.71 -14.19
C ILE A 970 34.51 -8.67 -13.70
N SER A 971 34.68 -8.84 -12.40
CA SER A 971 36.01 -8.87 -11.76
C SER A 971 35.96 -9.78 -10.52
N ASN A 972 37.13 -10.18 -10.02
CA ASN A 972 37.21 -10.90 -8.75
C ASN A 972 37.33 -9.97 -7.54
N SER A 973 37.25 -8.66 -7.73
CA SER A 973 37.28 -7.66 -6.66
C SER A 973 35.89 -7.31 -6.17
N THR A 974 35.78 -7.05 -4.88
CA THR A 974 34.57 -6.48 -4.28
C THR A 974 34.50 -5.00 -4.61
N SER A 975 33.32 -4.51 -4.94
CA SER A 975 33.04 -3.07 -5.10
C SER A 975 33.39 -2.31 -3.83
N ASP A 976 33.99 -1.15 -3.96
CA ASP A 976 34.31 -0.25 -2.85
C ASP A 976 33.05 0.29 -2.16
N THR A 977 31.90 0.26 -2.85
CA THR A 977 30.61 0.71 -2.32
C THR A 977 29.81 -0.41 -1.65
N PHE A 978 30.18 -1.67 -1.82
CA PHE A 978 29.45 -2.79 -1.24
C PHE A 978 29.28 -2.65 0.28
N ARG A 979 28.03 -2.73 0.76
CA ARG A 979 27.59 -2.45 2.14
C ARG A 979 27.74 -0.99 2.56
N GLN A 980 27.97 -0.07 1.65
CA GLN A 980 27.94 1.36 1.97
C GLN A 980 26.53 1.74 2.42
N PRO A 981 26.35 2.38 3.58
CA PRO A 981 25.04 2.74 4.09
C PRO A 981 24.33 3.74 3.18
N LEU A 982 23.07 3.45 2.81
CA LEU A 982 22.23 4.30 1.96
C LEU A 982 20.99 4.81 2.70
N GLY A 983 20.51 4.07 3.71
CA GLY A 983 19.33 4.43 4.50
C GLY A 983 19.56 4.27 5.99
N PHE A 984 18.87 5.10 6.80
CA PHE A 984 19.05 5.16 8.25
C PHE A 984 17.71 5.30 8.96
N GLN A 985 17.69 4.96 10.25
CA GLN A 985 16.57 5.33 11.12
C GLN A 985 16.48 6.85 11.21
N SER A 986 15.24 7.37 11.20
CA SER A 986 15.01 8.80 11.38
C SER A 986 15.61 9.28 12.70
N PRO A 987 16.34 10.39 12.71
CA PRO A 987 16.88 10.99 13.93
C PRO A 987 15.78 11.33 14.94
N ARG A 988 16.17 11.59 16.20
CA ARG A 988 15.24 12.05 17.24
C ARG A 988 14.63 13.38 16.86
N PHE A 989 13.32 13.50 17.04
CA PHE A 989 12.60 14.78 16.96
C PHE A 989 11.58 14.90 18.08
N THR A 990 11.17 16.13 18.34
CA THR A 990 10.25 16.47 19.43
C THR A 990 9.04 17.19 18.85
N GLN A 991 7.85 16.81 19.32
CA GLN A 991 6.59 17.39 18.89
C GLN A 991 5.79 17.87 20.11
N LEU A 992 5.28 19.10 20.04
CA LEU A 992 4.38 19.67 21.03
C LEU A 992 2.98 19.75 20.42
N THR A 993 2.01 19.11 21.05
CA THR A 993 0.59 19.19 20.66
C THR A 993 -0.19 19.84 21.79
N MET A 994 -0.95 20.87 21.47
CA MET A 994 -1.87 21.56 22.36
C MET A 994 -3.27 21.45 21.82
N SER A 995 -4.24 21.03 22.62
CA SER A 995 -5.64 20.92 22.19
C SER A 995 -6.60 21.44 23.24
N VAL A 996 -7.67 22.04 22.77
CA VAL A 996 -8.87 22.38 23.54
C VAL A 996 -10.05 21.71 22.88
N ASN A 997 -10.80 20.92 23.64
CA ASN A 997 -12.01 20.25 23.20
C ASN A 997 -13.15 20.66 24.16
N PHE A 998 -14.32 21.00 23.63
CA PHE A 998 -15.49 21.44 24.38
C PHE A 998 -16.78 20.93 23.77
#